data_ecdbd811f257296ed009e32213a12011
#
_entry.id   ecdbd811f257296ed009e32213a12011
#
_cell.length_a   1.000
_cell.length_b   1.000
_cell.length_c   1.000
_cell.angle_alpha   90.00
_cell.angle_beta   90.00
_cell.angle_gamma   90.00
#
_symmetry.space_group_name_H-M   'P 1'
#
loop_
_entity.id
_entity.type
_entity.pdbx_description
1 polymer ?
#
loop_
_entity_poly.entity_id
_entity_poly.type
_entity_poly.pdbx_seq_one_letter_code
_entity_poly.pdbx_strand_id
1 'polypeptide(L)'
;WRDSDNDTYRFGDFNGMTASLDYLEQLGVTAVWMNPVFPSPAYHGYQHGRADQLNAWFGDEDAFVNFIQQAHARGIKVFVDLVCYGISHDSPWFQSAYGNPSSPYDTWLAFTNSSNTTYQGSVYTTWNGSSVGFIHWDLRNSNPFNLVTSWSQKWLDPNQDGDLSDGLDGYRLDHVWVQYGYGPDGWGYNLDDFWAPWKAALQTVNPDVFIFAEQADWGVTGATLLPVFDATFTKPFEFAARDALASENASALYSTMAATLAELPDGKAFLGTIGDHDVDRLTSVIGGSLTKAKAAAAVLLTQPFPPVIYFGDELGMLGVKANYGSDANDIPLREPFKWNAVAGAPMSNYWILNSQAYNNRFSQNNDGRSVQEQAGVTGSLLEEYRLLIATRRDHVALRRGSYHPITASSSRIWAFLRHLAAEETLLVAINVYGSTRTPALDLSSAIIPGGTTTPIDIISGQSLPAITDANKSAYSVSVPAYAYRILSVNLIPGATPVNTIDGTEIPTDFTAGDLIATQNNATGMGDNVNELDQLYIHPETTSLRIGLSGNLNPNGTGLCVFFDTLAGGQNVLRIEGDSPPPYIPGQLAGLRFDAGFAPDHLLYLNVFSGTLYVDQFTLPATGNTTKTYRGAGTMNDGDGYLSGGQNPNGMQIAFNNTNTAGVTDTDASGAATATTGFELVVPYLDLGLPATPDQTIGFVVFIAESGGQVGNQWLPGLGGGYSNLGVAPDLTTIPGTQYALVPLVRRGDLNCDGVVGFGDINPFVLALTDAALWQVTYPACPTLNGDIDGNGSVGFEDINPFVTLLSNP
;
A
#
# COMPACT_ATOMS: atom_id res chain seq x y z
N TRP A 1 -3.06 17.05 -28.81
CA TRP A 1 -1.63 17.19 -28.56
C TRP A 1 -1.02 18.23 -29.52
N ARG A 2 -0.83 17.93 -30.77
CA ARG A 2 -0.31 18.84 -31.80
C ARG A 2 -1.03 18.60 -33.14
N ASP A 3 -1.40 19.66 -33.81
CA ASP A 3 -2.03 19.67 -35.12
C ASP A 3 -0.93 19.93 -36.15
N SER A 4 -0.73 19.04 -37.13
CA SER A 4 0.34 19.14 -38.12
C SER A 4 -0.03 19.89 -39.37
N ASP A 5 -1.29 19.87 -39.78
CA ASP A 5 -1.77 20.42 -41.07
C ASP A 5 -2.57 21.70 -40.92
N ASN A 6 -2.89 22.08 -39.66
CA ASN A 6 -3.65 23.24 -39.31
C ASN A 6 -5.00 23.28 -40.08
N ASP A 7 -5.56 22.10 -40.27
CA ASP A 7 -6.87 21.96 -40.90
C ASP A 7 -7.99 22.49 -39.98
N THR A 8 -9.20 22.46 -40.45
CA THR A 8 -10.36 22.94 -39.68
C THR A 8 -10.78 21.92 -38.61
N TYR A 9 -10.22 20.74 -38.61
CA TYR A 9 -10.38 19.74 -37.55
C TYR A 9 -9.39 20.02 -36.43
N ARG A 10 -9.85 20.17 -35.30
CA ARG A 10 -9.38 20.84 -34.10
C ARG A 10 -8.69 19.94 -33.13
N PHE A 11 -8.38 18.73 -33.55
CA PHE A 11 -7.66 17.76 -32.79
C PHE A 11 -6.17 17.76 -33.16
N GLY A 12 -5.34 17.22 -32.33
CA GLY A 12 -4.02 16.79 -32.73
C GLY A 12 -4.11 15.54 -33.61
N ASP A 13 -3.08 15.27 -34.37
CA ASP A 13 -3.00 14.15 -35.30
C ASP A 13 -1.71 13.35 -35.13
N PHE A 14 -1.61 12.18 -35.77
CA PHE A 14 -0.46 11.30 -35.66
C PHE A 14 0.82 11.93 -36.23
N ASN A 15 0.71 12.72 -37.29
CA ASN A 15 1.85 13.44 -37.85
C ASN A 15 2.35 14.54 -36.89
N GLY A 16 1.42 15.24 -36.23
CA GLY A 16 1.75 16.20 -35.17
C GLY A 16 2.38 15.54 -33.96
N MET A 17 1.90 14.33 -33.59
CA MET A 17 2.55 13.54 -32.53
C MET A 17 3.96 13.13 -32.92
N THR A 18 4.16 12.64 -34.15
CA THR A 18 5.48 12.30 -34.68
C THR A 18 6.42 13.50 -34.66
N ALA A 19 5.96 14.67 -35.08
CA ALA A 19 6.74 15.91 -35.03
C ALA A 19 7.04 16.42 -33.61
N SER A 20 6.43 15.82 -32.58
CA SER A 20 6.61 16.19 -31.17
C SER A 20 7.43 15.18 -30.38
N LEU A 21 7.89 14.11 -31.00
CA LEU A 21 8.67 13.06 -30.33
C LEU A 21 9.97 13.57 -29.72
N ASP A 22 10.63 14.54 -30.36
CA ASP A 22 11.85 15.17 -29.81
C ASP A 22 11.58 15.89 -28.48
N TYR A 23 10.39 16.47 -28.29
CA TYR A 23 9.99 17.03 -27.00
C TYR A 23 9.85 15.96 -25.93
N LEU A 24 9.21 14.84 -26.25
CA LEU A 24 9.03 13.71 -25.35
C LEU A 24 10.37 13.04 -24.98
N GLU A 25 11.25 12.89 -25.96
CA GLU A 25 12.62 12.40 -25.75
C GLU A 25 13.41 13.34 -24.83
N GLN A 26 13.37 14.66 -25.07
CA GLN A 26 14.01 15.68 -24.22
C GLN A 26 13.39 15.77 -22.82
N LEU A 27 12.11 15.47 -22.68
CA LEU A 27 11.47 15.34 -21.36
C LEU A 27 11.98 14.09 -20.62
N GLY A 28 12.38 13.07 -21.37
CA GLY A 28 12.96 11.83 -20.85
C GLY A 28 11.91 10.75 -20.55
N VAL A 29 10.73 10.83 -21.15
CA VAL A 29 9.71 9.77 -21.03
C VAL A 29 10.11 8.54 -21.85
N THR A 30 9.74 7.37 -21.38
CA THR A 30 10.06 6.07 -22.01
C THR A 30 8.82 5.35 -22.55
N ALA A 31 7.65 5.90 -22.32
CA ALA A 31 6.39 5.38 -22.83
C ALA A 31 5.35 6.48 -22.99
N VAL A 32 4.46 6.32 -23.95
CA VAL A 32 3.28 7.15 -24.11
C VAL A 32 2.04 6.27 -24.08
N TRP A 33 1.01 6.75 -23.41
CA TRP A 33 -0.33 6.20 -23.44
C TRP A 33 -1.28 7.23 -24.03
N MET A 34 -2.04 6.83 -25.05
CA MET A 34 -3.03 7.65 -25.74
C MET A 34 -4.44 7.21 -25.39
N ASN A 35 -5.34 8.20 -25.24
CA ASN A 35 -6.78 7.92 -25.19
C ASN A 35 -7.21 7.17 -26.46
N PRO A 36 -8.43 6.55 -26.49
CA PRO A 36 -8.86 5.76 -27.65
C PRO A 36 -8.78 6.52 -28.97
N VAL A 37 -8.15 5.92 -29.97
CA VAL A 37 -7.91 6.51 -31.30
C VAL A 37 -8.89 6.00 -32.35
N PHE A 38 -9.93 5.29 -31.94
CA PHE A 38 -10.90 4.62 -32.81
C PHE A 38 -12.10 5.52 -33.14
N PRO A 39 -12.85 5.23 -34.23
CA PRO A 39 -14.04 6.00 -34.58
C PRO A 39 -15.07 5.99 -33.46
N SER A 40 -15.45 7.18 -33.00
CA SER A 40 -16.38 7.38 -31.90
C SER A 40 -17.23 8.63 -32.13
N PRO A 41 -18.53 8.58 -31.81
CA PRO A 41 -19.38 9.76 -31.82
C PRO A 41 -19.09 10.72 -30.66
N ALA A 42 -18.41 10.24 -29.61
CA ALA A 42 -17.97 11.04 -28.48
C ALA A 42 -16.54 11.55 -28.71
N TYR A 43 -16.28 12.77 -28.33
CA TYR A 43 -14.98 13.43 -28.57
C TYR A 43 -13.80 12.73 -27.91
N HIS A 44 -14.03 12.06 -26.79
CA HIS A 44 -12.98 11.42 -25.99
C HIS A 44 -12.64 9.99 -26.45
N GLY A 45 -13.41 9.43 -27.42
CA GLY A 45 -13.11 8.14 -28.01
C GLY A 45 -13.64 6.91 -27.29
N TYR A 46 -14.07 7.01 -26.01
CA TYR A 46 -14.46 5.85 -25.20
C TYR A 46 -15.75 5.15 -25.67
N GLN A 47 -16.59 5.77 -26.51
CA GLN A 47 -17.73 5.13 -27.13
C GLN A 47 -17.42 4.79 -28.60
N HIS A 48 -16.39 4.00 -28.84
CA HIS A 48 -16.06 3.58 -30.19
C HIS A 48 -17.09 2.63 -30.77
N GLY A 49 -17.28 2.73 -32.10
CA GLY A 49 -18.12 1.82 -32.86
C GLY A 49 -17.36 0.63 -33.42
N ARG A 50 -16.04 0.76 -33.56
CA ARG A 50 -15.12 -0.25 -34.09
C ARG A 50 -13.72 0.05 -33.60
N ALA A 51 -13.01 -0.93 -33.08
CA ALA A 51 -11.62 -0.78 -32.64
C ALA A 51 -10.59 -1.36 -33.63
N ASP A 52 -11.04 -1.83 -34.80
CA ASP A 52 -10.17 -2.29 -35.91
C ASP A 52 -9.86 -1.18 -36.94
N GLN A 53 -10.34 0.02 -36.71
CA GLN A 53 -10.16 1.19 -37.58
C GLN A 53 -9.73 2.39 -36.77
N LEU A 54 -8.94 3.27 -37.36
CA LEU A 54 -8.56 4.55 -36.76
C LEU A 54 -9.60 5.62 -37.10
N ASN A 55 -9.76 6.56 -36.17
CA ASN A 55 -10.56 7.75 -36.43
C ASN A 55 -9.83 8.64 -37.44
N ALA A 56 -10.47 8.88 -38.57
CA ALA A 56 -9.89 9.66 -39.67
C ALA A 56 -9.48 11.09 -39.27
N TRP A 57 -9.97 11.61 -38.14
CA TRP A 57 -9.54 12.91 -37.62
C TRP A 57 -8.08 12.94 -37.13
N PHE A 58 -7.52 11.77 -36.79
CA PHE A 58 -6.15 11.63 -36.30
C PHE A 58 -5.15 11.25 -37.39
N GLY A 59 -5.62 10.89 -38.58
CA GLY A 59 -4.81 10.40 -39.70
C GLY A 59 -5.20 9.00 -40.14
N ASP A 60 -4.39 8.42 -41.00
CA ASP A 60 -4.54 7.07 -41.51
C ASP A 60 -3.62 6.05 -40.79
N GLU A 61 -3.70 4.80 -41.21
CA GLU A 61 -2.91 3.71 -40.64
C GLU A 61 -1.41 3.90 -40.89
N ASP A 62 -1.03 4.43 -42.08
CA ASP A 62 0.37 4.72 -42.39
C ASP A 62 0.97 5.78 -41.45
N ALA A 63 0.21 6.83 -41.15
CA ALA A 63 0.64 7.86 -40.22
C ALA A 63 0.75 7.34 -38.77
N PHE A 64 -0.16 6.45 -38.37
CA PHE A 64 -0.13 5.81 -37.04
C PHE A 64 1.06 4.87 -36.89
N VAL A 65 1.27 3.97 -37.86
CA VAL A 65 2.43 3.07 -37.91
C VAL A 65 3.74 3.85 -37.92
N ASN A 66 3.84 4.91 -38.74
CA ASN A 66 5.01 5.77 -38.72
C ASN A 66 5.26 6.42 -37.35
N PHE A 67 4.20 6.85 -36.64
CA PHE A 67 4.34 7.38 -35.28
C PHE A 67 4.94 6.31 -34.33
N ILE A 68 4.43 5.09 -34.36
CA ILE A 68 4.92 3.98 -33.53
C ILE A 68 6.40 3.71 -33.83
N GLN A 69 6.77 3.55 -35.10
CA GLN A 69 8.14 3.27 -35.51
C GLN A 69 9.11 4.39 -35.08
N GLN A 70 8.70 5.66 -35.23
CA GLN A 70 9.51 6.82 -34.82
C GLN A 70 9.63 6.93 -33.29
N ALA A 71 8.60 6.53 -32.53
CA ALA A 71 8.66 6.44 -31.07
C ALA A 71 9.61 5.32 -30.64
N HIS A 72 9.49 4.13 -31.23
CA HIS A 72 10.38 3.01 -30.97
C HIS A 72 11.85 3.32 -31.28
N ALA A 73 12.11 4.03 -32.38
CA ALA A 73 13.46 4.47 -32.74
C ALA A 73 14.10 5.40 -31.69
N ARG A 74 13.30 6.02 -30.79
CA ARG A 74 13.74 6.83 -29.65
C ARG A 74 13.65 6.10 -28.32
N GLY A 75 13.33 4.78 -28.32
CA GLY A 75 13.15 3.98 -27.11
C GLY A 75 11.87 4.32 -26.34
N ILE A 76 10.87 4.91 -27.00
CA ILE A 76 9.57 5.26 -26.41
C ILE A 76 8.55 4.18 -26.79
N LYS A 77 7.97 3.52 -25.80
CA LYS A 77 6.91 2.53 -25.94
C LYS A 77 5.57 3.20 -26.20
N VAL A 78 4.67 2.52 -26.92
CA VAL A 78 3.40 3.11 -27.35
C VAL A 78 2.23 2.23 -26.90
N PHE A 79 1.31 2.83 -26.14
CA PHE A 79 0.09 2.20 -25.63
C PHE A 79 -1.14 2.99 -26.08
N VAL A 80 -2.24 2.28 -26.31
CA VAL A 80 -3.54 2.88 -26.62
C VAL A 80 -4.57 2.43 -25.59
N ASP A 81 -5.48 3.31 -25.26
CA ASP A 81 -6.62 3.01 -24.42
C ASP A 81 -7.65 2.17 -25.16
N LEU A 82 -8.13 1.12 -24.53
CA LEU A 82 -9.06 0.18 -25.13
C LEU A 82 -10.27 -0.08 -24.24
N VAL A 83 -11.47 0.04 -24.84
CA VAL A 83 -12.75 -0.30 -24.20
C VAL A 83 -13.23 -1.64 -24.75
N CYS A 84 -13.12 -2.70 -23.94
CA CYS A 84 -13.51 -4.06 -24.37
C CYS A 84 -14.95 -4.44 -24.01
N TYR A 85 -15.58 -3.75 -23.05
CA TYR A 85 -16.85 -4.19 -22.49
C TYR A 85 -18.09 -3.81 -23.31
N GLY A 86 -17.94 -3.00 -24.37
CA GLY A 86 -19.11 -2.61 -25.12
C GLY A 86 -18.79 -1.80 -26.36
N ILE A 87 -19.83 -1.28 -26.97
CA ILE A 87 -19.76 -0.65 -28.30
C ILE A 87 -20.82 0.45 -28.45
N SER A 88 -20.53 1.45 -29.25
CA SER A 88 -21.45 2.54 -29.58
C SER A 88 -22.70 2.07 -30.33
N HIS A 89 -23.79 2.78 -30.14
CA HIS A 89 -25.03 2.60 -30.88
C HIS A 89 -24.88 2.84 -32.39
N ASP A 90 -23.85 3.54 -32.84
CA ASP A 90 -23.55 3.73 -34.25
C ASP A 90 -22.95 2.49 -34.92
N SER A 91 -22.60 1.49 -34.13
CA SER A 91 -22.00 0.26 -34.63
C SER A 91 -22.97 -0.54 -35.49
N PRO A 92 -22.50 -1.22 -36.55
CA PRO A 92 -23.34 -2.03 -37.40
C PRO A 92 -24.02 -3.19 -36.67
N TRP A 93 -23.42 -3.69 -35.60
CA TRP A 93 -23.97 -4.76 -34.76
C TRP A 93 -25.19 -4.29 -33.97
N PHE A 94 -25.10 -3.13 -33.31
CA PHE A 94 -26.25 -2.55 -32.60
C PHE A 94 -27.35 -2.14 -33.58
N GLN A 95 -27.01 -1.47 -34.66
CA GLN A 95 -27.99 -1.02 -35.67
C GLN A 95 -28.77 -2.17 -36.30
N SER A 96 -28.15 -3.36 -36.47
CA SER A 96 -28.81 -4.54 -36.99
C SER A 96 -29.71 -5.23 -35.96
N ALA A 97 -29.32 -5.23 -34.68
CA ALA A 97 -29.93 -6.03 -33.61
C ALA A 97 -30.97 -5.27 -32.80
N TYR A 98 -30.86 -3.96 -32.65
CA TYR A 98 -31.81 -3.17 -31.84
C TYR A 98 -33.22 -3.24 -32.42
N GLY A 99 -34.17 -3.69 -31.59
CA GLY A 99 -35.56 -3.90 -32.02
C GLY A 99 -35.75 -5.05 -33.00
N ASN A 100 -34.75 -5.89 -33.27
CA ASN A 100 -34.78 -6.97 -34.24
C ASN A 100 -34.19 -8.27 -33.68
N PRO A 101 -34.99 -9.08 -32.96
CA PRO A 101 -34.56 -10.38 -32.43
C PRO A 101 -34.18 -11.42 -33.49
N SER A 102 -34.42 -11.14 -34.76
CA SER A 102 -34.00 -12.03 -35.88
C SER A 102 -32.63 -11.68 -36.45
N SER A 103 -31.97 -10.66 -35.91
CA SER A 103 -30.62 -10.28 -36.32
C SER A 103 -29.62 -11.38 -36.00
N PRO A 104 -28.63 -11.65 -36.89
CA PRO A 104 -27.55 -12.56 -36.58
C PRO A 104 -26.69 -12.11 -35.37
N TYR A 105 -26.86 -10.87 -34.92
CA TYR A 105 -26.17 -10.28 -33.78
C TYR A 105 -27.04 -10.18 -32.52
N ASP A 106 -28.22 -10.80 -32.49
CA ASP A 106 -29.13 -10.80 -31.36
C ASP A 106 -28.44 -11.20 -30.05
N THR A 107 -27.71 -12.31 -30.10
CA THR A 107 -26.99 -12.85 -28.91
C THR A 107 -25.59 -12.32 -28.71
N TRP A 108 -25.17 -11.32 -29.47
CA TRP A 108 -23.83 -10.71 -29.33
C TRP A 108 -23.81 -9.58 -28.30
N LEU A 109 -24.98 -8.98 -28.06
CA LEU A 109 -25.14 -7.77 -27.27
C LEU A 109 -25.99 -8.03 -26.03
N ALA A 110 -25.73 -7.29 -24.97
CA ALA A 110 -26.35 -7.46 -23.66
C ALA A 110 -27.79 -6.92 -23.62
N PHE A 111 -28.68 -7.45 -24.47
CA PHE A 111 -30.10 -7.13 -24.43
C PHE A 111 -30.76 -7.79 -23.21
N THR A 112 -31.65 -7.04 -22.57
CA THR A 112 -32.33 -7.46 -21.34
C THR A 112 -33.79 -7.87 -21.56
N ASN A 113 -34.30 -7.76 -22.80
CA ASN A 113 -35.62 -8.23 -23.17
C ASN A 113 -35.62 -8.90 -24.54
N SER A 114 -36.64 -9.77 -24.79
CA SER A 114 -36.77 -10.55 -26.04
C SER A 114 -37.10 -9.75 -27.27
N SER A 115 -37.36 -8.47 -27.19
CA SER A 115 -37.59 -7.59 -28.35
C SER A 115 -36.39 -6.72 -28.69
N ASN A 116 -35.25 -6.89 -27.99
CA ASN A 116 -34.02 -6.13 -28.16
C ASN A 116 -34.17 -4.62 -28.04
N THR A 117 -35.09 -4.16 -27.18
CA THR A 117 -35.35 -2.73 -26.98
C THR A 117 -34.83 -2.19 -25.66
N THR A 118 -34.47 -3.09 -24.72
CA THR A 118 -33.77 -2.76 -23.48
C THR A 118 -32.47 -3.54 -23.39
N TYR A 119 -31.44 -2.92 -22.83
CA TYR A 119 -30.10 -3.48 -22.81
C TYR A 119 -29.29 -2.96 -21.63
N GLN A 120 -28.18 -3.62 -21.32
CA GLN A 120 -27.17 -3.12 -20.41
C GLN A 120 -26.28 -2.13 -21.15
N GLY A 121 -26.21 -0.89 -20.65
CA GLY A 121 -25.47 0.18 -21.26
C GLY A 121 -25.93 1.56 -20.79
N SER A 122 -25.53 2.58 -21.48
CA SER A 122 -25.83 3.98 -21.14
C SER A 122 -26.21 4.83 -22.35
N VAL A 123 -26.92 5.91 -22.12
CA VAL A 123 -27.17 6.97 -23.09
C VAL A 123 -26.88 8.30 -22.42
N TYR A 124 -26.15 9.18 -23.09
CA TYR A 124 -25.86 10.50 -22.56
C TYR A 124 -25.80 11.55 -23.69
N THR A 125 -25.79 12.82 -23.29
CA THR A 125 -25.67 13.95 -24.22
C THR A 125 -24.20 14.30 -24.41
N THR A 126 -23.77 14.44 -25.66
CA THR A 126 -22.41 14.86 -26.01
C THR A 126 -22.29 16.40 -25.99
N TRP A 127 -21.04 16.85 -26.05
CA TRP A 127 -20.65 18.27 -26.09
C TRP A 127 -21.37 19.11 -27.14
N ASN A 128 -21.80 18.52 -28.27
CA ASN A 128 -22.51 19.20 -29.35
C ASN A 128 -24.04 19.09 -29.25
N GLY A 129 -24.55 18.47 -28.16
CA GLY A 129 -25.98 18.25 -27.92
C GLY A 129 -26.57 17.00 -28.57
N SER A 130 -25.75 16.19 -29.24
CA SER A 130 -26.20 14.90 -29.80
C SER A 130 -26.36 13.87 -28.68
N SER A 131 -27.24 12.90 -28.90
CA SER A 131 -27.35 11.74 -28.03
C SER A 131 -26.42 10.64 -28.51
N VAL A 132 -25.61 10.11 -27.59
CA VAL A 132 -24.74 8.94 -27.82
C VAL A 132 -25.17 7.83 -26.89
N GLY A 133 -25.27 6.63 -27.42
CA GLY A 133 -25.55 5.43 -26.65
C GLY A 133 -24.40 4.42 -26.73
N PHE A 134 -24.30 3.61 -25.70
CA PHE A 134 -23.34 2.54 -25.55
C PHE A 134 -24.03 1.29 -25.01
N ILE A 135 -23.80 0.13 -25.62
CA ILE A 135 -24.30 -1.18 -25.21
C ILE A 135 -23.13 -2.11 -24.91
N HIS A 136 -23.28 -2.92 -23.86
CA HIS A 136 -22.30 -3.94 -23.54
C HIS A 136 -22.37 -5.12 -24.50
N TRP A 137 -21.23 -5.78 -24.74
CA TRP A 137 -21.19 -7.09 -25.37
C TRP A 137 -21.72 -8.18 -24.43
N ASP A 138 -22.28 -9.25 -24.98
CA ASP A 138 -22.41 -10.53 -24.28
C ASP A 138 -21.18 -11.38 -24.58
N LEU A 139 -20.13 -11.22 -23.78
CA LEU A 139 -18.84 -11.88 -23.98
C LEU A 139 -18.84 -13.37 -23.61
N ARG A 140 -19.97 -13.91 -23.12
CA ARG A 140 -20.20 -15.37 -23.01
C ARG A 140 -20.35 -16.00 -24.38
N ASN A 141 -20.71 -15.21 -25.38
CA ASN A 141 -20.76 -15.62 -26.79
C ASN A 141 -19.37 -15.48 -27.40
N SER A 142 -18.87 -16.58 -28.00
CA SER A 142 -17.53 -16.61 -28.60
C SER A 142 -17.36 -15.66 -29.80
N ASN A 143 -18.44 -15.26 -30.46
CA ASN A 143 -18.34 -14.37 -31.63
C ASN A 143 -17.89 -12.95 -31.24
N PRO A 144 -18.57 -12.21 -30.32
CA PRO A 144 -18.08 -10.91 -29.89
C PRO A 144 -16.75 -11.02 -29.14
N PHE A 145 -16.51 -12.09 -28.37
CA PHE A 145 -15.20 -12.35 -27.76
C PHE A 145 -14.09 -12.40 -28.82
N ASN A 146 -14.25 -13.22 -29.85
CA ASN A 146 -13.27 -13.37 -30.95
C ASN A 146 -13.11 -12.06 -31.74
N LEU A 147 -14.20 -11.32 -31.93
CA LEU A 147 -14.16 -10.03 -32.63
C LEU A 147 -13.32 -9.00 -31.87
N VAL A 148 -13.62 -8.79 -30.58
CA VAL A 148 -12.87 -7.86 -29.73
C VAL A 148 -11.40 -8.27 -29.61
N THR A 149 -11.14 -9.56 -29.47
CA THR A 149 -9.77 -10.11 -29.43
C THR A 149 -9.03 -9.83 -30.75
N SER A 150 -9.66 -10.06 -31.88
CA SER A 150 -9.04 -9.82 -33.20
C SER A 150 -8.69 -8.34 -33.44
N TRP A 151 -9.53 -7.43 -32.93
CA TRP A 151 -9.24 -5.98 -32.99
C TRP A 151 -8.01 -5.63 -32.16
N SER A 152 -7.89 -6.23 -30.99
CA SER A 152 -6.74 -6.01 -30.11
C SER A 152 -5.45 -6.59 -30.69
N GLN A 153 -5.53 -7.77 -31.33
CA GLN A 153 -4.38 -8.41 -31.98
C GLN A 153 -3.89 -7.61 -33.18
N LYS A 154 -4.82 -6.99 -33.96
CA LYS A 154 -4.48 -6.20 -35.15
C LYS A 154 -3.42 -5.14 -34.86
N TRP A 155 -3.55 -4.40 -33.77
CA TRP A 155 -2.66 -3.27 -33.49
C TRP A 155 -1.33 -3.66 -32.85
N LEU A 156 -1.15 -4.93 -32.47
CA LEU A 156 0.14 -5.45 -32.01
C LEU A 156 1.08 -5.83 -33.18
N ASP A 157 0.50 -6.09 -34.35
CA ASP A 157 1.20 -6.40 -35.60
C ASP A 157 0.24 -6.05 -36.75
N PRO A 158 0.17 -4.73 -37.14
CA PRO A 158 -0.85 -4.23 -38.06
C PRO A 158 -0.80 -4.86 -39.46
N ASN A 159 0.38 -5.18 -39.95
CA ASN A 159 0.59 -5.76 -41.28
C ASN A 159 0.72 -7.31 -41.25
N GLN A 160 0.76 -7.93 -40.06
CA GLN A 160 0.83 -9.37 -39.82
C GLN A 160 2.09 -10.05 -40.46
N ASP A 161 3.22 -9.31 -40.42
CA ASP A 161 4.48 -9.85 -40.98
C ASP A 161 5.39 -10.44 -39.88
N GLY A 162 5.01 -10.33 -38.61
CA GLY A 162 5.72 -10.83 -37.45
C GLY A 162 6.83 -9.88 -36.96
N ASP A 163 6.98 -8.70 -37.55
CA ASP A 163 7.85 -7.63 -37.05
C ASP A 163 7.04 -6.70 -36.14
N LEU A 164 7.25 -6.79 -34.84
CA LEU A 164 6.51 -6.00 -33.84
C LEU A 164 6.99 -4.53 -33.72
N SER A 165 7.94 -4.12 -34.54
CA SER A 165 8.49 -2.75 -34.50
C SER A 165 7.49 -1.68 -34.97
N ASP A 166 6.45 -2.07 -35.68
CA ASP A 166 5.37 -1.21 -36.19
C ASP A 166 4.05 -1.37 -35.39
N GLY A 167 4.03 -2.26 -34.41
CA GLY A 167 2.88 -2.52 -33.55
C GLY A 167 2.94 -1.83 -32.18
N LEU A 168 1.81 -1.80 -31.48
CA LEU A 168 1.71 -1.33 -30.11
C LEU A 168 2.46 -2.25 -29.14
N ASP A 169 2.98 -1.67 -28.06
CA ASP A 169 3.58 -2.43 -26.96
C ASP A 169 2.53 -2.99 -25.98
N GLY A 170 1.29 -2.56 -26.10
CA GLY A 170 0.18 -3.03 -25.30
C GLY A 170 -0.95 -2.03 -25.13
N TYR A 171 -1.73 -2.20 -24.07
CA TYR A 171 -2.97 -1.45 -23.85
C TYR A 171 -3.12 -0.95 -22.41
N ARG A 172 -3.71 0.23 -22.27
CA ARG A 172 -4.45 0.63 -21.10
C ARG A 172 -5.90 0.18 -21.26
N LEU A 173 -6.48 -0.35 -20.21
CA LEU A 173 -7.86 -0.81 -20.24
C LEU A 173 -8.75 0.11 -19.41
N ASP A 174 -9.81 0.59 -20.04
CA ASP A 174 -10.82 1.43 -19.41
C ASP A 174 -11.80 0.59 -18.59
N HIS A 175 -12.10 1.03 -17.35
CA HIS A 175 -13.10 0.43 -16.47
C HIS A 175 -13.04 -1.09 -16.36
N VAL A 176 -12.03 -1.62 -15.68
CA VAL A 176 -11.91 -3.04 -15.43
C VAL A 176 -12.50 -3.41 -14.07
N TRP A 177 -13.28 -4.48 -14.03
CA TRP A 177 -13.82 -5.12 -12.83
C TRP A 177 -13.28 -6.55 -12.71
N VAL A 178 -13.14 -7.03 -11.46
CA VAL A 178 -12.92 -8.47 -11.22
C VAL A 178 -14.06 -9.28 -11.83
N GLN A 179 -15.29 -8.82 -11.60
CA GLN A 179 -16.50 -9.30 -12.24
C GLN A 179 -17.49 -8.14 -12.37
N TYR A 180 -18.05 -7.97 -13.56
CA TYR A 180 -19.07 -6.95 -13.75
C TYR A 180 -20.36 -7.30 -13.00
N GLY A 181 -20.85 -6.37 -12.19
CA GLY A 181 -21.93 -6.63 -11.21
C GLY A 181 -23.36 -6.66 -11.78
N TYR A 182 -23.54 -6.53 -13.11
CA TYR A 182 -24.87 -6.44 -13.71
C TYR A 182 -25.12 -7.56 -14.74
N GLY A 183 -26.35 -8.05 -14.77
CA GLY A 183 -26.80 -9.05 -15.72
C GLY A 183 -26.34 -10.46 -15.36
N PRO A 184 -26.74 -11.48 -16.18
CA PRO A 184 -26.37 -12.86 -15.97
C PRO A 184 -24.87 -13.04 -16.13
N ASP A 185 -24.21 -13.59 -15.11
CA ASP A 185 -22.77 -13.90 -15.10
C ASP A 185 -21.89 -12.69 -15.52
N GLY A 186 -22.31 -11.45 -15.19
CA GLY A 186 -21.62 -10.23 -15.58
C GLY A 186 -21.49 -10.05 -17.10
N TRP A 187 -22.34 -10.70 -17.90
CA TRP A 187 -22.22 -10.75 -19.35
C TRP A 187 -20.89 -11.33 -19.85
N GLY A 188 -20.27 -12.19 -19.03
CA GLY A 188 -18.96 -12.77 -19.30
C GLY A 188 -17.78 -11.81 -19.07
N TYR A 189 -18.02 -10.59 -18.60
CA TYR A 189 -16.99 -9.60 -18.37
C TYR A 189 -16.42 -9.77 -16.97
N ASN A 190 -15.43 -10.66 -16.85
CA ASN A 190 -14.73 -10.98 -15.61
C ASN A 190 -13.28 -11.41 -15.91
N LEU A 191 -12.49 -11.63 -14.85
CA LEU A 191 -11.06 -11.95 -14.99
C LEU A 191 -10.84 -13.31 -15.68
N ASP A 192 -11.61 -14.33 -15.31
CA ASP A 192 -11.35 -15.72 -15.74
C ASP A 192 -11.91 -16.02 -17.14
N ASP A 193 -13.15 -15.58 -17.43
CA ASP A 193 -13.85 -15.92 -18.68
C ASP A 193 -13.45 -15.01 -19.85
N PHE A 194 -13.08 -13.76 -19.58
CA PHE A 194 -12.72 -12.81 -20.62
C PHE A 194 -11.25 -12.37 -20.56
N TRP A 195 -10.80 -11.75 -19.47
CA TRP A 195 -9.52 -11.05 -19.47
C TRP A 195 -8.30 -11.96 -19.56
N ALA A 196 -8.29 -13.09 -18.86
CA ALA A 196 -7.17 -14.02 -18.92
C ALA A 196 -7.06 -14.69 -20.29
N PRO A 197 -8.15 -15.23 -20.89
CA PRO A 197 -8.12 -15.76 -22.27
C PRO A 197 -7.79 -14.68 -23.31
N TRP A 198 -8.31 -13.46 -23.17
CA TRP A 198 -8.01 -12.35 -24.06
C TRP A 198 -6.52 -12.00 -24.04
N LYS A 199 -5.93 -11.85 -22.85
CA LYS A 199 -4.49 -11.56 -22.71
C LYS A 199 -3.65 -12.71 -23.29
N ALA A 200 -4.02 -13.96 -23.02
CA ALA A 200 -3.34 -15.12 -23.59
C ALA A 200 -3.36 -15.12 -25.13
N ALA A 201 -4.49 -14.72 -25.73
CA ALA A 201 -4.58 -14.58 -27.19
C ALA A 201 -3.68 -13.45 -27.73
N LEU A 202 -3.56 -12.33 -27.03
CA LEU A 202 -2.63 -11.26 -27.40
C LEU A 202 -1.17 -11.70 -27.33
N GLN A 203 -0.81 -12.47 -26.32
CA GLN A 203 0.53 -13.03 -26.16
C GLN A 203 0.92 -14.02 -27.28
N THR A 204 -0.03 -14.53 -28.07
CA THR A 204 0.30 -15.31 -29.27
C THR A 204 0.85 -14.45 -30.40
N VAL A 205 0.54 -13.13 -30.40
CA VAL A 205 1.07 -12.16 -31.36
C VAL A 205 2.32 -11.50 -30.80
N ASN A 206 2.22 -10.91 -29.62
CA ASN A 206 3.33 -10.28 -28.91
C ASN A 206 3.51 -10.90 -27.53
N PRO A 207 4.50 -11.80 -27.29
CA PRO A 207 4.73 -12.42 -25.99
C PRO A 207 5.04 -11.42 -24.87
N ASP A 208 5.57 -10.26 -25.21
CA ASP A 208 5.97 -9.18 -24.29
C ASP A 208 4.90 -8.08 -24.16
N VAL A 209 3.68 -8.32 -24.65
CA VAL A 209 2.58 -7.35 -24.57
C VAL A 209 2.34 -6.94 -23.11
N PHE A 210 2.41 -5.63 -22.84
CA PHE A 210 2.22 -5.08 -21.52
C PHE A 210 0.81 -4.49 -21.37
N ILE A 211 0.04 -4.99 -20.40
CA ILE A 211 -1.34 -4.59 -20.19
C ILE A 211 -1.48 -3.97 -18.80
N PHE A 212 -2.02 -2.77 -18.75
CA PHE A 212 -2.33 -2.12 -17.49
C PHE A 212 -3.78 -1.64 -17.44
N ALA A 213 -4.40 -1.84 -16.29
CA ALA A 213 -5.83 -1.66 -16.12
C ALA A 213 -6.19 -0.46 -15.24
N GLU A 214 -7.27 0.22 -15.56
CA GLU A 214 -7.94 1.08 -14.62
C GLU A 214 -8.91 0.25 -13.77
N GLN A 215 -8.68 0.22 -12.45
CA GLN A 215 -9.66 -0.29 -11.51
C GLN A 215 -10.89 0.62 -11.50
N ALA A 216 -12.06 0.04 -11.74
CA ALA A 216 -13.31 0.81 -11.81
C ALA A 216 -13.73 1.43 -10.46
N ASP A 217 -13.32 0.82 -9.33
CA ASP A 217 -13.46 1.39 -8.01
C ASP A 217 -12.19 2.16 -7.62
N TRP A 218 -12.26 3.47 -7.56
CA TRP A 218 -11.13 4.32 -7.20
C TRP A 218 -10.77 4.34 -5.71
N GLY A 219 -11.59 3.68 -4.87
CA GLY A 219 -11.32 3.56 -3.42
C GLY A 219 -10.27 2.50 -3.09
N VAL A 220 -9.89 1.63 -4.04
CA VAL A 220 -8.96 0.50 -3.85
C VAL A 220 -7.76 0.58 -4.78
N THR A 221 -6.70 -0.16 -4.46
CA THR A 221 -5.42 -0.11 -5.18
C THR A 221 -5.46 -0.78 -6.56
N GLY A 222 -6.44 -1.64 -6.83
CA GLY A 222 -6.48 -2.47 -8.03
C GLY A 222 -5.66 -3.77 -7.93
N ALA A 223 -5.15 -4.13 -6.76
CA ALA A 223 -4.37 -5.36 -6.55
C ALA A 223 -5.10 -6.62 -7.04
N THR A 224 -6.42 -6.67 -6.87
CA THR A 224 -7.27 -7.79 -7.32
C THR A 224 -7.27 -8.03 -8.83
N LEU A 225 -6.80 -7.08 -9.62
CA LEU A 225 -6.65 -7.20 -11.07
C LEU A 225 -5.27 -7.74 -11.50
N LEU A 226 -4.26 -7.63 -10.63
CA LEU A 226 -2.87 -8.00 -10.93
C LEU A 226 -2.63 -9.49 -11.19
N PRO A 227 -3.46 -10.45 -10.77
CA PRO A 227 -3.32 -11.84 -11.23
C PRO A 227 -3.34 -11.97 -12.76
N VAL A 228 -4.10 -11.13 -13.44
CA VAL A 228 -4.21 -11.14 -14.93
C VAL A 228 -3.31 -10.08 -15.55
N PHE A 229 -3.33 -8.84 -15.07
CA PHE A 229 -2.64 -7.72 -15.71
C PHE A 229 -1.22 -7.52 -15.18
N ASP A 230 -0.40 -6.76 -15.93
CA ASP A 230 0.98 -6.48 -15.58
C ASP A 230 1.09 -5.31 -14.60
N ALA A 231 0.16 -4.36 -14.72
CA ALA A 231 0.05 -3.23 -13.81
C ALA A 231 -1.40 -2.73 -13.67
N THR A 232 -1.64 -1.94 -12.61
CA THR A 232 -2.87 -1.17 -12.41
C THR A 232 -2.53 0.22 -11.85
N PHE A 233 -3.43 1.18 -12.01
CA PHE A 233 -3.30 2.48 -11.35
C PHE A 233 -3.63 2.36 -9.86
N THR A 234 -2.84 3.04 -9.02
CA THR A 234 -3.15 3.17 -7.59
C THR A 234 -3.80 4.54 -7.33
N LYS A 235 -5.13 4.60 -7.41
CA LYS A 235 -5.91 5.82 -7.14
C LYS A 235 -5.80 6.29 -5.68
N PRO A 236 -5.75 5.42 -4.64
CA PRO A 236 -5.51 5.87 -3.27
C PRO A 236 -4.23 6.71 -3.12
N PHE A 237 -3.13 6.31 -3.76
CA PHE A 237 -1.89 7.12 -3.74
C PHE A 237 -2.09 8.47 -4.47
N GLU A 238 -2.75 8.49 -5.62
CA GLU A 238 -3.04 9.73 -6.34
C GLU A 238 -3.77 10.72 -5.44
N PHE A 239 -4.87 10.30 -4.81
CA PHE A 239 -5.67 11.17 -3.96
C PHE A 239 -4.90 11.60 -2.71
N ALA A 240 -4.17 10.71 -2.05
CA ALA A 240 -3.34 11.06 -0.90
C ALA A 240 -2.25 12.08 -1.25
N ALA A 241 -1.63 11.97 -2.43
CA ALA A 241 -0.63 12.93 -2.90
C ALA A 241 -1.25 14.32 -3.20
N ARG A 242 -2.38 14.35 -3.86
CA ARG A 242 -3.16 15.57 -4.15
C ARG A 242 -3.58 16.27 -2.87
N ASP A 243 -4.13 15.52 -1.91
CA ASP A 243 -4.58 16.04 -0.61
C ASP A 243 -3.40 16.54 0.24
N ALA A 244 -2.28 15.83 0.24
CA ALA A 244 -1.09 16.25 0.96
C ALA A 244 -0.57 17.59 0.45
N LEU A 245 -0.55 17.80 -0.87
CA LEU A 245 -0.11 19.04 -1.49
C LEU A 245 -1.14 20.17 -1.30
N ALA A 246 -2.44 19.88 -1.39
CA ALA A 246 -3.49 20.87 -1.18
C ALA A 246 -3.57 21.35 0.27
N SER A 247 -3.57 20.40 1.23
CA SER A 247 -3.66 20.66 2.67
C SER A 247 -2.31 21.02 3.30
N GLU A 248 -1.22 20.88 2.55
CA GLU A 248 0.15 21.09 3.05
C GLU A 248 0.50 20.16 4.23
N ASN A 249 0.01 18.91 4.19
CA ASN A 249 0.21 17.89 5.21
C ASN A 249 0.52 16.54 4.59
N ALA A 250 1.72 16.02 4.86
CA ALA A 250 2.22 14.78 4.27
C ALA A 250 1.86 13.51 5.06
N SER A 251 1.16 13.61 6.19
CA SER A 251 0.94 12.46 7.09
C SER A 251 0.26 11.28 6.39
N ALA A 252 -0.78 11.53 5.59
CA ALA A 252 -1.50 10.47 4.88
C ALA A 252 -0.65 9.75 3.82
N LEU A 253 0.44 10.35 3.33
CA LEU A 253 1.33 9.69 2.37
C LEU A 253 2.04 8.47 2.96
N TYR A 254 2.36 8.50 4.25
CA TYR A 254 3.03 7.40 4.92
C TYR A 254 2.13 6.16 4.99
N SER A 255 0.92 6.30 5.54
CA SER A 255 -0.03 5.20 5.69
C SER A 255 -0.52 4.68 4.33
N THR A 256 -0.86 5.58 3.40
CA THR A 256 -1.31 5.16 2.06
C THR A 256 -0.20 4.43 1.29
N MET A 257 1.05 4.90 1.39
CA MET A 257 2.17 4.21 0.73
C MET A 257 2.41 2.83 1.34
N ALA A 258 2.37 2.70 2.66
CA ALA A 258 2.53 1.42 3.34
C ALA A 258 1.42 0.43 2.93
N ALA A 259 0.15 0.86 2.99
CA ALA A 259 -0.99 0.05 2.58
C ALA A 259 -0.91 -0.37 1.10
N THR A 260 -0.54 0.57 0.21
CA THR A 260 -0.41 0.26 -1.22
C THR A 260 0.71 -0.75 -1.49
N LEU A 261 1.85 -0.62 -0.81
CA LEU A 261 2.97 -1.56 -0.99
C LEU A 261 2.67 -2.95 -0.44
N ALA A 262 1.89 -3.03 0.65
CA ALA A 262 1.47 -4.31 1.23
C ALA A 262 0.58 -5.14 0.28
N GLU A 263 -0.17 -4.48 -0.61
CA GLU A 263 -1.01 -5.13 -1.61
C GLU A 263 -0.30 -5.43 -2.94
N LEU A 264 0.96 -5.02 -3.11
CA LEU A 264 1.69 -5.20 -4.39
C LEU A 264 2.32 -6.60 -4.49
N PRO A 265 1.84 -7.48 -5.37
CA PRO A 265 2.44 -8.80 -5.56
C PRO A 265 3.81 -8.71 -6.24
N ASP A 266 4.67 -9.67 -5.97
CA ASP A 266 5.97 -9.79 -6.63
C ASP A 266 5.85 -9.89 -8.16
N GLY A 267 6.73 -9.16 -8.85
CA GLY A 267 6.76 -9.13 -10.32
C GLY A 267 5.64 -8.34 -10.99
N LYS A 268 4.80 -7.65 -10.22
CA LYS A 268 3.74 -6.76 -10.70
C LYS A 268 4.05 -5.30 -10.40
N ALA A 269 3.25 -4.38 -10.94
CA ALA A 269 3.44 -2.96 -10.70
C ALA A 269 2.12 -2.23 -10.43
N PHE A 270 2.16 -1.27 -9.51
CA PHE A 270 1.21 -0.16 -9.51
C PHE A 270 1.80 0.99 -10.34
N LEU A 271 0.95 1.72 -11.03
CA LEU A 271 1.32 2.95 -11.72
C LEU A 271 0.96 4.15 -10.84
N GLY A 272 1.96 4.93 -10.46
CA GLY A 272 1.76 6.13 -9.65
C GLY A 272 1.45 7.35 -10.50
N THR A 273 0.35 8.05 -10.21
CA THR A 273 -0.03 9.31 -10.84
C THR A 273 -0.42 10.35 -9.78
N ILE A 274 -0.44 11.61 -10.14
CA ILE A 274 -0.95 12.72 -9.31
C ILE A 274 -2.07 13.49 -10.01
N GLY A 275 -2.49 13.04 -11.19
CA GLY A 275 -3.57 13.56 -11.99
C GLY A 275 -3.72 12.80 -13.29
N ASP A 276 -4.93 12.85 -13.85
CA ASP A 276 -5.27 12.27 -15.14
C ASP A 276 -6.38 13.08 -15.84
N HIS A 277 -6.96 12.52 -16.89
CA HIS A 277 -7.97 13.18 -17.71
C HIS A 277 -9.38 13.20 -17.10
N ASP A 278 -9.62 12.59 -15.94
CA ASP A 278 -10.93 12.43 -15.28
C ASP A 278 -11.07 13.25 -14.00
N VAL A 279 -9.96 13.79 -13.49
CA VAL A 279 -9.92 14.60 -12.28
C VAL A 279 -9.42 16.01 -12.54
N ASP A 280 -9.77 16.96 -11.69
CA ASP A 280 -9.25 18.31 -11.77
C ASP A 280 -7.72 18.31 -11.87
N ARG A 281 -7.14 19.11 -12.77
CA ARG A 281 -5.69 19.19 -12.88
C ARG A 281 -5.06 19.57 -11.56
N LEU A 282 -4.01 18.86 -11.17
CA LEU A 282 -3.34 19.05 -9.87
C LEU A 282 -3.01 20.54 -9.63
N THR A 283 -2.48 21.23 -10.64
CA THR A 283 -2.12 22.65 -10.49
C THR A 283 -3.31 23.53 -10.13
N SER A 284 -4.53 23.21 -10.60
CA SER A 284 -5.75 23.89 -10.15
C SER A 284 -6.08 23.58 -8.69
N VAL A 285 -5.95 22.32 -8.28
CA VAL A 285 -6.21 21.87 -6.90
C VAL A 285 -5.28 22.55 -5.88
N ILE A 286 -4.03 22.78 -6.27
CA ILE A 286 -3.02 23.47 -5.42
C ILE A 286 -3.01 25.00 -5.59
N GLY A 287 -4.10 25.58 -6.11
CA GLY A 287 -4.29 27.02 -6.21
C GLY A 287 -3.48 27.71 -7.30
N GLY A 288 -3.12 27.01 -8.36
CA GLY A 288 -2.36 27.56 -9.49
C GLY A 288 -0.86 27.77 -9.22
N SER A 289 -0.31 27.26 -8.13
CA SER A 289 1.08 27.52 -7.74
C SER A 289 2.06 26.62 -8.48
N LEU A 290 2.88 27.20 -9.37
CA LEU A 290 3.99 26.47 -10.02
C LEU A 290 5.07 26.06 -9.02
N THR A 291 5.22 26.77 -7.92
CA THR A 291 6.17 26.40 -6.85
C THR A 291 5.70 25.15 -6.12
N LYS A 292 4.42 25.03 -5.77
CA LYS A 292 3.86 23.79 -5.22
C LYS A 292 3.94 22.64 -6.22
N ALA A 293 3.75 22.92 -7.50
CA ALA A 293 3.83 21.92 -8.57
C ALA A 293 5.22 21.25 -8.66
N LYS A 294 6.30 21.94 -8.24
CA LYS A 294 7.64 21.34 -8.15
C LYS A 294 7.72 20.29 -7.03
N ALA A 295 7.13 20.58 -5.86
CA ALA A 295 7.03 19.58 -4.80
C ALA A 295 6.18 18.39 -5.26
N ALA A 296 5.12 18.62 -6.05
CA ALA A 296 4.32 17.56 -6.64
C ALA A 296 5.11 16.68 -7.62
N ALA A 297 5.93 17.30 -8.48
CA ALA A 297 6.85 16.57 -9.36
C ALA A 297 7.81 15.68 -8.57
N ALA A 298 8.34 16.19 -7.45
CA ALA A 298 9.20 15.39 -6.57
C ALA A 298 8.43 14.21 -5.92
N VAL A 299 7.20 14.42 -5.45
CA VAL A 299 6.36 13.33 -4.93
C VAL A 299 6.15 12.25 -6.00
N LEU A 300 5.80 12.63 -7.22
CA LEU A 300 5.56 11.70 -8.31
C LEU A 300 6.83 10.95 -8.75
N LEU A 301 7.97 11.63 -8.85
CA LEU A 301 9.16 11.09 -9.51
C LEU A 301 10.15 10.42 -8.54
N THR A 302 9.94 10.51 -7.22
CA THR A 302 10.79 9.82 -6.23
C THR A 302 10.11 8.64 -5.54
N GLN A 303 8.78 8.51 -5.66
CA GLN A 303 8.01 7.39 -5.12
C GLN A 303 8.39 6.06 -5.81
N PRO A 304 8.06 4.87 -5.24
CA PRO A 304 8.53 3.58 -5.73
C PRO A 304 7.92 3.11 -7.05
N PHE A 305 6.71 3.52 -7.40
CA PHE A 305 5.99 3.02 -8.57
C PHE A 305 6.48 3.67 -9.87
N PRO A 306 6.31 3.03 -11.05
CA PRO A 306 6.47 3.70 -12.34
C PRO A 306 5.56 4.93 -12.41
N PRO A 307 6.12 6.13 -12.61
CA PRO A 307 5.34 7.35 -12.62
C PRO A 307 4.64 7.57 -13.97
N VAL A 308 3.39 8.02 -13.91
CA VAL A 308 2.63 8.47 -15.08
C VAL A 308 2.38 9.97 -14.96
N ILE A 309 2.81 10.72 -15.98
CA ILE A 309 2.65 12.17 -16.06
C ILE A 309 1.47 12.46 -17.00
N TYR A 310 0.43 13.10 -16.48
CA TYR A 310 -0.64 13.60 -17.33
C TYR A 310 -0.14 14.80 -18.14
N PHE A 311 -0.36 14.78 -19.46
CA PHE A 311 0.17 15.81 -20.35
C PHE A 311 -0.20 17.22 -19.89
N GLY A 312 0.79 18.12 -19.84
CA GLY A 312 0.62 19.49 -19.40
C GLY A 312 0.80 19.72 -17.90
N ASP A 313 0.93 18.66 -17.08
CA ASP A 313 1.29 18.80 -15.67
C ASP A 313 2.74 19.30 -15.53
N GLU A 314 3.61 18.92 -16.46
CA GLU A 314 4.99 19.43 -16.57
C GLU A 314 5.08 20.91 -16.90
N LEU A 315 3.99 21.48 -17.40
CA LEU A 315 3.85 22.92 -17.66
C LEU A 315 3.05 23.64 -16.58
N GLY A 316 2.37 22.87 -15.72
CA GLY A 316 1.43 23.41 -14.75
C GLY A 316 0.13 23.90 -15.37
N MET A 317 -0.37 23.26 -16.43
CA MET A 317 -1.66 23.60 -17.05
C MET A 317 -2.78 23.54 -16.01
N LEU A 318 -3.76 24.43 -16.17
CA LEU A 318 -4.94 24.50 -15.31
C LEU A 318 -6.13 23.81 -15.96
N GLY A 319 -7.05 23.30 -15.16
CA GLY A 319 -8.31 22.73 -15.59
C GLY A 319 -9.13 22.27 -14.40
N VAL A 320 -10.41 22.61 -14.39
CA VAL A 320 -11.38 22.19 -13.37
C VAL A 320 -12.59 21.65 -14.10
N LYS A 321 -13.10 20.51 -13.66
CA LYS A 321 -14.29 19.87 -14.22
C LYS A 321 -15.47 20.86 -14.22
N ALA A 322 -16.11 21.00 -15.36
CA ALA A 322 -17.24 21.90 -15.51
C ALA A 322 -18.58 21.19 -15.20
N ASN A 323 -19.66 21.94 -15.26
CA ASN A 323 -21.02 21.42 -15.15
C ASN A 323 -21.86 21.91 -16.34
N TYR A 324 -21.61 21.36 -17.51
CA TYR A 324 -22.31 21.68 -18.76
C TYR A 324 -23.50 20.72 -19.02
N GLY A 325 -23.70 19.70 -18.17
CA GLY A 325 -24.77 18.71 -18.35
C GLY A 325 -24.53 17.73 -19.50
N SER A 326 -23.30 17.55 -19.93
CA SER A 326 -22.89 16.63 -20.99
C SER A 326 -21.46 16.14 -20.74
N ASP A 327 -20.92 15.31 -21.63
CA ASP A 327 -19.50 14.91 -21.62
C ASP A 327 -18.54 16.09 -21.76
N ALA A 328 -19.03 17.27 -22.18
CA ALA A 328 -18.27 18.51 -22.17
C ALA A 328 -17.78 18.92 -20.75
N ASN A 329 -18.30 18.34 -19.69
CA ASN A 329 -17.85 18.60 -18.31
C ASN A 329 -16.34 18.41 -18.14
N ASP A 330 -15.74 17.47 -18.86
CA ASP A 330 -14.33 17.13 -18.77
C ASP A 330 -13.43 17.93 -19.74
N ILE A 331 -14.01 18.67 -20.68
CA ILE A 331 -13.25 19.43 -21.67
C ILE A 331 -12.22 20.37 -21.02
N PRO A 332 -12.52 21.11 -19.93
CA PRO A 332 -11.51 21.95 -19.29
C PRO A 332 -10.31 21.21 -18.70
N LEU A 333 -10.48 19.92 -18.39
CA LEU A 333 -9.37 19.05 -17.92
C LEU A 333 -8.47 18.64 -19.09
N ARG A 334 -9.03 18.55 -20.29
CA ARG A 334 -8.47 17.97 -21.52
C ARG A 334 -8.16 19.01 -22.59
N GLU A 335 -7.87 20.26 -22.17
CA GLU A 335 -7.52 21.35 -23.09
C GLU A 335 -6.28 21.00 -23.94
N PRO A 336 -6.18 21.55 -25.18
CA PRO A 336 -5.02 21.34 -26.02
C PRO A 336 -3.71 21.71 -25.34
N PHE A 337 -2.68 20.93 -25.60
CA PHE A 337 -1.35 21.14 -25.04
C PHE A 337 -0.76 22.51 -25.43
N LYS A 338 -0.19 23.21 -24.47
CA LYS A 338 0.29 24.58 -24.65
C LYS A 338 1.71 24.62 -25.19
N TRP A 339 1.85 24.53 -26.53
CA TRP A 339 3.13 24.72 -27.21
C TRP A 339 3.61 26.17 -27.17
N ASN A 340 2.71 27.10 -27.41
CA ASN A 340 3.00 28.51 -27.52
C ASN A 340 2.47 29.34 -26.34
N ALA A 341 3.11 30.46 -26.06
CA ALA A 341 2.62 31.44 -25.07
C ALA A 341 1.26 32.04 -25.47
N VAL A 342 1.02 32.15 -26.76
CA VAL A 342 -0.22 32.63 -27.34
C VAL A 342 -0.85 31.54 -28.19
N ALA A 343 -2.14 31.30 -28.01
CA ALA A 343 -2.87 30.29 -28.75
C ALA A 343 -2.75 30.46 -30.26
N GLY A 344 -2.37 29.40 -30.97
CA GLY A 344 -2.15 29.39 -32.39
C GLY A 344 -1.37 28.16 -32.84
N ALA A 345 -1.20 27.94 -34.12
CA ALA A 345 -0.47 26.82 -34.67
C ALA A 345 0.94 26.69 -34.01
N PRO A 346 1.41 25.49 -33.72
CA PRO A 346 0.87 24.17 -33.99
C PRO A 346 -0.05 23.59 -32.88
N MET A 347 -0.61 24.45 -32.05
CA MET A 347 -1.57 24.02 -31.01
C MET A 347 -2.88 23.68 -31.71
N SER A 348 -3.47 22.55 -31.39
CA SER A 348 -4.81 22.20 -31.85
C SER A 348 -5.81 23.27 -31.38
N ASN A 349 -6.75 23.61 -32.26
CA ASN A 349 -7.73 24.66 -31.93
C ASN A 349 -8.83 24.21 -30.99
N TYR A 350 -8.90 22.91 -30.74
CA TYR A 350 -9.94 22.33 -29.96
C TYR A 350 -11.35 22.63 -30.52
N TRP A 351 -12.37 21.93 -30.06
CA TRP A 351 -13.75 22.03 -30.55
C TRP A 351 -14.52 23.26 -30.12
N ILE A 352 -13.91 24.38 -30.03
CA ILE A 352 -14.65 25.60 -29.83
C ILE A 352 -15.39 25.88 -31.10
N LEU A 353 -16.63 25.48 -31.16
CA LEU A 353 -17.51 25.83 -32.26
C LEU A 353 -18.34 27.03 -31.87
N ASN A 354 -18.23 28.09 -32.67
CA ASN A 354 -19.03 29.29 -32.56
C ASN A 354 -18.90 29.95 -31.16
N SER A 355 -20.00 30.19 -30.49
CA SER A 355 -20.05 30.92 -29.22
C SER A 355 -19.83 30.01 -27.98
N GLN A 356 -19.59 28.73 -28.15
CA GLN A 356 -19.40 27.81 -27.02
C GLN A 356 -17.94 27.80 -26.66
N ALA A 357 -17.60 28.47 -25.60
CA ALA A 357 -16.24 28.48 -25.04
C ALA A 357 -16.07 27.33 -24.04
N TYR A 358 -15.95 26.09 -24.51
CA TYR A 358 -15.60 24.96 -23.64
C TYR A 358 -14.15 25.01 -23.18
N ASN A 359 -13.32 25.81 -23.84
CA ASN A 359 -11.99 26.08 -23.31
C ASN A 359 -11.76 27.59 -23.26
N ASN A 360 -10.97 28.05 -22.32
CA ASN A 360 -10.63 29.44 -22.10
C ASN A 360 -9.17 29.74 -22.47
N ARG A 361 -8.60 28.99 -23.41
CA ARG A 361 -7.20 29.05 -23.78
C ARG A 361 -6.71 30.47 -24.11
N PHE A 362 -7.49 31.27 -24.79
CA PHE A 362 -7.11 32.65 -25.10
C PHE A 362 -6.99 33.52 -23.84
N SER A 363 -7.75 33.22 -22.79
CA SER A 363 -7.59 33.92 -21.50
C SER A 363 -6.35 33.46 -20.73
N GLN A 364 -5.73 32.38 -21.16
CA GLN A 364 -4.50 31.82 -20.56
C GLN A 364 -3.23 32.16 -21.37
N ASN A 365 -3.32 33.05 -22.32
CA ASN A 365 -2.16 33.52 -23.09
C ASN A 365 -1.16 34.24 -22.18
N ASN A 366 0.13 34.00 -22.38
CA ASN A 366 1.22 34.60 -21.63
C ASN A 366 1.09 34.39 -20.11
N ASP A 367 0.68 33.21 -19.69
CA ASP A 367 0.47 32.84 -18.28
C ASP A 367 1.65 32.06 -17.67
N GLY A 368 2.75 31.88 -18.39
CA GLY A 368 3.93 31.18 -17.96
C GLY A 368 3.83 29.65 -18.01
N ARG A 369 2.82 29.11 -18.73
CA ARG A 369 2.49 27.67 -18.69
C ARG A 369 2.58 26.97 -20.04
N SER A 370 3.39 27.46 -20.94
CA SER A 370 3.63 26.86 -22.25
C SER A 370 5.06 26.39 -22.40
N VAL A 371 5.29 25.49 -23.38
CA VAL A 371 6.64 25.06 -23.73
C VAL A 371 7.50 26.26 -24.10
N GLN A 372 6.97 27.19 -24.90
CA GLN A 372 7.66 28.41 -25.33
C GLN A 372 8.14 29.27 -24.15
N GLU A 373 7.34 29.35 -23.08
CA GLU A 373 7.66 30.16 -21.89
C GLU A 373 8.60 29.49 -20.91
N GLN A 374 8.69 28.15 -20.92
CA GLN A 374 9.42 27.40 -19.90
C GLN A 374 10.66 26.68 -20.42
N ALA A 375 10.70 26.29 -21.70
CA ALA A 375 11.83 25.51 -22.21
C ALA A 375 13.14 26.30 -22.15
N GLY A 376 14.16 25.74 -21.52
CA GLY A 376 15.47 26.37 -21.31
C GLY A 376 15.48 27.48 -20.25
N VAL A 377 14.37 27.73 -19.57
CA VAL A 377 14.30 28.72 -18.49
C VAL A 377 14.66 28.06 -17.16
N THR A 378 15.80 28.40 -16.63
CA THR A 378 16.30 27.86 -15.35
C THR A 378 15.26 28.03 -14.24
N GLY A 379 14.90 26.92 -13.61
CA GLY A 379 13.94 26.89 -12.53
C GLY A 379 12.48 26.97 -12.96
N SER A 380 12.14 26.87 -14.25
CA SER A 380 10.76 26.62 -14.69
C SER A 380 10.29 25.23 -14.24
N LEU A 381 9.00 24.99 -14.27
CA LEU A 381 8.44 23.69 -13.89
C LEU A 381 8.83 22.59 -14.89
N LEU A 382 8.85 22.92 -16.20
CA LEU A 382 9.30 21.99 -17.24
C LEU A 382 10.75 21.52 -17.02
N GLU A 383 11.65 22.45 -16.70
CA GLU A 383 13.05 22.09 -16.42
C GLU A 383 13.18 21.30 -15.10
N GLU A 384 12.29 21.53 -14.13
CA GLU A 384 12.22 20.74 -12.91
C GLU A 384 11.81 19.29 -13.20
N TYR A 385 10.79 19.07 -14.05
CA TYR A 385 10.39 17.73 -14.49
C TYR A 385 11.53 17.04 -15.24
N ARG A 386 12.19 17.72 -16.16
CA ARG A 386 13.37 17.18 -16.87
C ARG A 386 14.48 16.76 -15.92
N LEU A 387 14.78 17.61 -14.94
CA LEU A 387 15.79 17.32 -13.93
C LEU A 387 15.42 16.08 -13.11
N LEU A 388 14.19 16.00 -12.60
CA LEU A 388 13.74 14.88 -11.77
C LEU A 388 13.62 13.57 -12.55
N ILE A 389 13.18 13.62 -13.82
CA ILE A 389 13.13 12.44 -14.69
C ILE A 389 14.55 11.94 -14.97
N ALA A 390 15.48 12.85 -15.29
CA ALA A 390 16.88 12.50 -15.48
C ALA A 390 17.49 11.92 -14.19
N THR A 391 17.23 12.54 -13.04
CA THR A 391 17.65 12.03 -11.72
C THR A 391 17.11 10.62 -11.47
N ARG A 392 15.82 10.37 -11.72
CA ARG A 392 15.24 9.03 -11.58
C ARG A 392 15.86 8.03 -12.55
N ARG A 393 16.17 8.43 -13.78
CA ARG A 393 16.83 7.58 -14.77
C ARG A 393 18.25 7.22 -14.34
N ASP A 394 19.01 8.21 -13.83
CA ASP A 394 20.43 8.06 -13.54
C ASP A 394 20.66 7.36 -12.18
N HIS A 395 19.68 7.40 -11.26
CA HIS A 395 19.72 6.79 -9.94
C HIS A 395 18.82 5.55 -9.86
N VAL A 396 19.46 4.38 -9.87
CA VAL A 396 18.74 3.09 -9.93
C VAL A 396 17.86 2.85 -8.70
N ALA A 397 18.25 3.34 -7.53
CA ALA A 397 17.45 3.22 -6.31
C ALA A 397 16.07 3.91 -6.44
N LEU A 398 15.95 5.03 -7.17
CA LEU A 398 14.65 5.65 -7.43
C LEU A 398 13.74 4.80 -8.32
N ARG A 399 14.31 3.95 -9.17
CA ARG A 399 13.54 3.08 -10.09
C ARG A 399 13.19 1.73 -9.50
N ARG A 400 14.15 1.09 -8.80
CA ARG A 400 14.08 -0.32 -8.36
C ARG A 400 14.27 -0.50 -6.86
N GLY A 401 14.75 0.52 -6.14
CA GLY A 401 15.03 0.41 -4.71
C GLY A 401 13.75 0.22 -3.91
N SER A 402 13.83 -0.51 -2.82
CA SER A 402 12.79 -0.61 -1.82
C SER A 402 12.48 0.76 -1.20
N TYR A 403 11.29 0.91 -0.68
CA TYR A 403 10.84 2.11 0.02
C TYR A 403 10.86 1.86 1.53
N HIS A 404 11.52 2.73 2.28
CA HIS A 404 11.57 2.67 3.74
C HIS A 404 11.16 4.03 4.32
N PRO A 405 10.01 4.14 4.99
CA PRO A 405 9.56 5.41 5.56
C PRO A 405 10.52 5.89 6.65
N ILE A 406 10.71 7.20 6.73
CA ILE A 406 11.51 7.85 7.76
C ILE A 406 10.61 8.80 8.52
N THR A 407 10.44 8.57 9.81
CA THR A 407 9.68 9.48 10.67
C THR A 407 10.33 10.85 10.71
N ALA A 408 9.56 11.89 10.39
CA ALA A 408 9.98 13.27 10.46
C ALA A 408 9.24 13.98 11.61
N SER A 409 9.94 14.82 12.38
CA SER A 409 9.33 15.61 13.47
C SER A 409 8.32 16.68 12.99
N SER A 410 7.94 16.64 11.72
CA SER A 410 7.02 17.60 11.10
C SER A 410 6.13 16.89 10.08
N SER A 411 4.82 16.94 10.28
CA SER A 411 3.81 16.47 9.31
C SER A 411 3.83 17.20 7.96
N ARG A 412 4.68 18.22 7.79
CA ARG A 412 4.88 18.97 6.54
C ARG A 412 5.94 18.35 5.64
N ILE A 413 6.61 17.31 6.12
CA ILE A 413 7.69 16.63 5.42
C ILE A 413 7.30 15.19 5.18
N TRP A 414 7.47 14.74 3.94
CA TRP A 414 7.46 13.32 3.60
C TRP A 414 8.91 12.89 3.39
N ALA A 415 9.38 11.95 4.24
CA ALA A 415 10.76 11.47 4.19
C ALA A 415 10.82 9.95 4.12
N PHE A 416 11.75 9.42 3.35
CA PHE A 416 11.94 7.99 3.17
C PHE A 416 13.33 7.68 2.59
N LEU A 417 13.77 6.43 2.74
CA LEU A 417 14.89 5.90 1.99
C LEU A 417 14.39 5.16 0.74
N ARG A 418 15.16 5.29 -0.34
CA ARG A 418 15.09 4.39 -1.50
C ARG A 418 16.39 3.61 -1.49
N HIS A 419 16.28 2.30 -1.31
CA HIS A 419 17.45 1.44 -1.13
C HIS A 419 17.49 0.32 -2.17
N LEU A 420 18.61 0.18 -2.83
CA LEU A 420 18.93 -0.99 -3.65
C LEU A 420 20.21 -1.61 -3.10
N ALA A 421 20.08 -2.80 -2.56
CA ALA A 421 21.17 -3.48 -1.84
C ALA A 421 22.43 -3.60 -2.70
N ALA A 422 23.58 -3.30 -2.10
CA ALA A 422 24.90 -3.27 -2.71
C ALA A 422 25.08 -2.27 -3.87
N GLU A 423 24.08 -1.46 -4.19
CA GLU A 423 24.18 -0.47 -5.27
C GLU A 423 24.04 0.95 -4.74
N GLU A 424 22.88 1.33 -4.19
CA GLU A 424 22.64 2.73 -3.87
C GLU A 424 21.57 2.91 -2.77
N THR A 425 21.79 3.88 -1.89
CA THR A 425 20.77 4.37 -0.95
C THR A 425 20.62 5.88 -1.09
N LEU A 426 19.37 6.32 -1.24
CA LEU A 426 18.99 7.73 -1.31
C LEU A 426 18.02 8.06 -0.18
N LEU A 427 18.35 9.11 0.59
CA LEU A 427 17.43 9.72 1.55
C LEU A 427 16.69 10.86 0.86
N VAL A 428 15.38 10.70 0.71
CA VAL A 428 14.49 11.70 0.12
C VAL A 428 13.73 12.42 1.24
N ALA A 429 13.65 13.74 1.15
CA ALA A 429 12.83 14.57 2.04
C ALA A 429 12.12 15.66 1.24
N ILE A 430 10.79 15.67 1.24
CA ILE A 430 9.94 16.58 0.46
C ILE A 430 9.15 17.45 1.42
N ASN A 431 9.23 18.76 1.22
CA ASN A 431 8.50 19.77 1.99
C ASN A 431 7.26 20.23 1.21
N VAL A 432 6.08 19.83 1.67
CA VAL A 432 4.79 20.22 1.05
C VAL A 432 4.24 21.54 1.58
N TYR A 433 5.03 22.28 2.34
CA TYR A 433 4.59 23.50 3.06
C TYR A 433 5.30 24.77 2.58
N GLY A 434 4.59 25.91 2.72
CA GLY A 434 5.00 27.23 2.24
C GLY A 434 6.12 27.94 3.00
N SER A 435 6.84 27.28 3.89
CA SER A 435 8.07 27.81 4.51
C SER A 435 9.10 26.72 4.70
N THR A 436 10.38 27.14 4.76
CA THR A 436 11.48 26.21 5.04
C THR A 436 11.21 25.43 6.32
N ARG A 437 11.45 24.12 6.28
CA ARG A 437 11.40 23.22 7.44
C ARG A 437 12.74 22.58 7.67
N THR A 438 13.07 22.40 8.95
CA THR A 438 14.28 21.69 9.37
C THR A 438 13.84 20.60 10.36
N PRO A 439 13.21 19.51 9.84
CA PRO A 439 12.78 18.42 10.70
C PRO A 439 13.96 17.66 11.28
N ALA A 440 13.77 17.05 12.43
CA ALA A 440 14.54 15.89 12.84
C ALA A 440 13.99 14.67 12.10
N LEU A 441 14.86 13.94 11.41
CA LEU A 441 14.58 12.68 10.75
C LEU A 441 15.08 11.55 11.63
N ASP A 442 14.22 10.58 11.92
CA ASP A 442 14.59 9.40 12.69
C ASP A 442 15.15 8.30 11.77
N LEU A 443 16.45 8.18 11.79
CA LEU A 443 17.21 7.15 11.07
C LEU A 443 17.74 6.07 12.03
N SER A 444 17.17 5.95 13.24
CA SER A 444 17.69 5.06 14.30
C SER A 444 17.70 3.60 13.86
N SER A 445 16.72 3.17 13.07
CA SER A 445 16.66 1.82 12.47
C SER A 445 17.73 1.56 11.41
N ALA A 446 18.34 2.58 10.83
CA ALA A 446 19.33 2.40 9.78
C ALA A 446 20.73 2.12 10.36
N ILE A 447 21.46 1.27 9.65
CA ILE A 447 22.88 1.00 9.94
C ILE A 447 23.72 1.94 9.11
N ILE A 448 24.78 2.46 9.73
CA ILE A 448 25.79 3.29 9.08
C ILE A 448 27.07 2.46 8.90
N PRO A 449 27.35 1.86 7.74
CA PRO A 449 28.60 1.15 7.53
C PRO A 449 29.80 2.04 7.85
N GLY A 450 30.67 1.58 8.76
CA GLY A 450 31.80 2.40 9.25
C GLY A 450 31.43 3.50 10.24
N GLY A 451 30.20 3.52 10.79
CA GLY A 451 29.77 4.41 11.88
C GLY A 451 29.53 5.87 11.50
N THR A 452 29.78 6.25 10.25
CA THR A 452 29.56 7.62 9.76
C THR A 452 29.34 7.65 8.26
N THR A 453 28.39 8.49 7.79
CA THR A 453 28.22 8.80 6.38
C THR A 453 28.02 10.30 6.17
N THR A 454 28.60 10.86 5.11
CA THR A 454 28.39 12.27 4.76
C THR A 454 27.42 12.34 3.60
N PRO A 455 26.16 12.78 3.82
CA PRO A 455 25.17 12.91 2.78
C PRO A 455 25.61 13.91 1.71
N ILE A 456 25.37 13.57 0.44
CA ILE A 456 25.61 14.48 -0.69
C ILE A 456 24.26 14.71 -1.37
N ASP A 457 23.82 15.94 -1.43
CA ASP A 457 22.65 16.34 -2.21
C ASP A 457 22.95 16.15 -3.71
N ILE A 458 22.31 15.18 -4.34
CA ILE A 458 22.61 14.79 -5.72
C ILE A 458 22.19 15.85 -6.75
N ILE A 459 21.30 16.77 -6.39
CA ILE A 459 20.86 17.87 -7.25
C ILE A 459 21.86 19.03 -7.22
N SER A 460 22.34 19.41 -6.05
CA SER A 460 23.25 20.55 -5.88
C SER A 460 24.74 20.17 -5.80
N GLY A 461 25.05 18.92 -5.57
CA GLY A 461 26.40 18.42 -5.29
C GLY A 461 26.94 18.83 -3.92
N GLN A 462 26.14 19.44 -3.04
CA GLN A 462 26.57 19.89 -1.73
C GLN A 462 26.62 18.77 -0.71
N SER A 463 27.70 18.71 0.07
CA SER A 463 27.77 17.84 1.25
C SER A 463 27.01 18.47 2.43
N LEU A 464 26.27 17.63 3.15
CA LEU A 464 25.57 17.98 4.37
C LEU A 464 26.36 17.49 5.59
N PRO A 465 26.02 17.95 6.81
CA PRO A 465 26.59 17.42 8.05
C PRO A 465 26.52 15.89 8.11
N ALA A 466 27.58 15.26 8.61
CA ALA A 466 27.66 13.81 8.67
C ALA A 466 26.54 13.22 9.56
N ILE A 467 26.00 12.08 9.12
CA ILE A 467 25.15 11.22 9.93
C ILE A 467 26.07 10.25 10.67
N THR A 468 25.86 10.12 11.98
CA THR A 468 26.64 9.25 12.87
C THR A 468 25.66 8.52 13.78
N ASP A 469 26.10 7.45 14.45
CA ASP A 469 25.27 6.75 15.42
C ASP A 469 24.77 7.67 16.57
N ALA A 470 25.53 8.71 16.87
CA ALA A 470 25.16 9.68 17.91
C ALA A 470 24.02 10.66 17.50
N ASN A 471 23.82 10.90 16.21
CA ASN A 471 22.80 11.86 15.73
C ASN A 471 21.74 11.26 14.80
N LYS A 472 21.84 10.00 14.43
CA LYS A 472 20.92 9.38 13.47
C LYS A 472 19.45 9.36 13.95
N SER A 473 19.19 9.27 15.26
CA SER A 473 17.83 9.31 15.80
C SER A 473 17.12 10.67 15.67
N ALA A 474 17.88 11.72 15.35
CA ALA A 474 17.34 13.08 15.20
C ALA A 474 18.14 13.88 14.16
N TYR A 475 18.46 13.27 13.02
CA TYR A 475 19.25 13.95 11.99
C TYR A 475 18.46 15.10 11.37
N SER A 476 19.00 16.30 11.42
CA SER A 476 18.35 17.50 10.93
C SER A 476 18.76 17.86 9.52
N VAL A 477 17.78 18.02 8.63
CA VAL A 477 17.98 18.48 7.26
C VAL A 477 17.09 19.66 6.93
N SER A 478 17.66 20.74 6.38
CA SER A 478 16.88 21.90 5.97
C SER A 478 16.31 21.69 4.56
N VAL A 479 14.97 21.73 4.44
CA VAL A 479 14.25 21.61 3.17
C VAL A 479 13.48 22.91 2.90
N PRO A 480 13.80 23.66 1.82
CA PRO A 480 13.12 24.92 1.52
C PRO A 480 11.61 24.74 1.28
N ALA A 481 10.87 25.86 1.23
CA ALA A 481 9.44 25.85 0.96
C ALA A 481 9.11 25.19 -0.38
N TYR A 482 8.19 24.23 -0.38
CA TYR A 482 7.74 23.47 -1.56
C TYR A 482 8.91 22.91 -2.40
N ALA A 483 9.94 22.44 -1.71
CA ALA A 483 11.13 21.88 -2.33
C ALA A 483 11.44 20.48 -1.73
N TYR A 484 12.52 19.92 -2.17
CA TYR A 484 12.95 18.58 -1.75
C TYR A 484 14.46 18.51 -1.57
N ARG A 485 14.93 17.45 -0.94
CA ARG A 485 16.31 16.98 -0.90
C ARG A 485 16.35 15.53 -1.32
N ILE A 486 17.28 15.17 -2.17
CA ILE A 486 17.60 13.79 -2.52
C ILE A 486 19.09 13.61 -2.21
N LEU A 487 19.37 12.89 -1.14
CA LEU A 487 20.71 12.76 -0.59
C LEU A 487 21.25 11.37 -0.85
N SER A 488 22.38 11.26 -1.51
CA SER A 488 23.16 10.02 -1.55
C SER A 488 23.78 9.78 -0.18
N VAL A 489 23.52 8.60 0.39
CA VAL A 489 23.95 8.23 1.74
C VAL A 489 24.46 6.78 1.75
N ASN A 490 25.42 6.49 2.61
CA ASN A 490 25.80 5.12 2.89
C ASN A 490 25.05 4.65 4.15
N LEU A 491 23.79 4.31 3.93
CA LEU A 491 22.89 3.76 4.96
C LEU A 491 22.33 2.45 4.44
N ILE A 492 22.29 1.44 5.30
CA ILE A 492 21.50 0.24 5.05
C ILE A 492 20.24 0.43 5.91
N PRO A 493 19.04 0.52 5.31
CA PRO A 493 17.82 0.55 6.08
C PRO A 493 17.80 -0.71 6.95
N GLY A 494 17.50 -0.56 8.24
CA GLY A 494 17.04 -1.71 9.01
C GLY A 494 15.89 -2.35 8.22
N ALA A 495 15.68 -3.63 8.35
CA ALA A 495 14.44 -4.22 7.85
C ALA A 495 13.34 -3.25 8.30
N THR A 496 12.54 -2.76 7.38
CA THR A 496 11.26 -2.22 7.77
C THR A 496 10.66 -3.36 8.59
N PRO A 497 10.32 -3.18 9.84
CA PRO A 497 9.40 -4.12 10.41
C PRO A 497 8.26 -4.13 9.38
N VAL A 498 8.00 -5.27 8.80
CA VAL A 498 6.66 -5.54 8.29
C VAL A 498 5.88 -5.50 9.57
N ASN A 499 5.41 -4.30 9.92
CA ASN A 499 4.72 -4.09 11.18
C ASN A 499 3.30 -4.53 10.92
N THR A 500 3.13 -5.80 10.84
CA THR A 500 1.84 -6.46 10.83
C THR A 500 1.38 -6.68 12.25
N ILE A 501 1.33 -5.59 13.03
CA ILE A 501 0.53 -5.58 14.25
C ILE A 501 -0.86 -5.14 13.81
N ASP A 502 -1.59 -6.07 13.21
CA ASP A 502 -2.88 -5.81 12.58
C ASP A 502 -3.99 -6.77 13.07
N GLY A 503 -3.59 -7.80 13.85
CA GLY A 503 -4.48 -8.80 14.40
C GLY A 503 -4.92 -9.88 13.42
N THR A 504 -4.24 -9.98 12.26
CA THR A 504 -4.52 -11.00 11.23
C THR A 504 -3.32 -11.91 11.01
N GLU A 505 -3.55 -13.05 10.38
CA GLU A 505 -2.49 -14.01 9.99
C GLU A 505 -1.54 -14.44 11.13
N ILE A 506 -1.99 -14.33 12.38
CA ILE A 506 -1.21 -14.55 13.60
C ILE A 506 -0.31 -15.79 13.54
N PRO A 507 -0.77 -16.99 13.08
CA PRO A 507 0.11 -18.16 13.04
C PRO A 507 1.30 -18.03 12.07
N THR A 508 1.19 -17.18 11.05
CA THR A 508 2.24 -16.97 10.04
C THR A 508 3.17 -15.81 10.38
N ASP A 509 2.74 -14.90 11.25
CA ASP A 509 3.55 -13.79 11.76
C ASP A 509 4.56 -14.19 12.82
N PHE A 510 4.46 -15.42 13.29
CA PHE A 510 5.33 -16.02 14.29
C PHE A 510 5.98 -17.29 13.76
N THR A 511 7.10 -17.67 14.34
CA THR A 511 7.75 -18.94 14.03
C THR A 511 7.12 -20.10 14.79
N ALA A 512 7.35 -21.31 14.36
CA ALA A 512 6.88 -22.50 15.10
C ALA A 512 7.45 -22.59 16.53
N GLY A 513 8.65 -22.02 16.78
CA GLY A 513 9.28 -21.94 18.08
C GLY A 513 8.69 -20.89 19.02
N ASP A 514 7.84 -20.00 18.52
CA ASP A 514 7.15 -18.98 19.31
C ASP A 514 5.80 -19.45 19.86
N LEU A 515 5.28 -20.58 19.38
CA LEU A 515 4.03 -21.17 19.87
C LEU A 515 4.21 -21.64 21.32
N ILE A 516 3.58 -20.93 22.25
CA ILE A 516 3.63 -21.23 23.70
C ILE A 516 2.55 -22.20 24.09
N ALA A 517 1.33 -22.03 23.55
CA ALA A 517 0.20 -22.85 23.95
C ALA A 517 -0.89 -22.87 22.86
N THR A 518 -1.57 -24.03 22.78
CA THR A 518 -2.80 -24.21 22.00
C THR A 518 -3.92 -24.56 22.96
N GLN A 519 -5.09 -23.94 22.81
CA GLN A 519 -6.24 -24.18 23.67
C GLN A 519 -6.70 -25.65 23.60
N ASN A 520 -7.01 -26.22 24.75
CA ASN A 520 -7.46 -27.59 24.88
C ASN A 520 -8.81 -27.73 25.61
N ASN A 521 -9.49 -26.60 25.87
CA ASN A 521 -10.86 -26.54 26.38
C ASN A 521 -11.79 -26.01 25.32
N ALA A 522 -12.93 -26.65 25.14
CA ALA A 522 -14.08 -26.04 24.47
C ALA A 522 -14.46 -24.73 25.17
N THR A 523 -14.90 -23.74 24.44
CA THR A 523 -15.25 -22.46 25.08
C THR A 523 -16.50 -22.59 25.94
N GLY A 524 -16.41 -22.14 27.18
CA GLY A 524 -17.57 -22.02 28.06
C GLY A 524 -18.18 -20.61 28.02
N MET A 525 -17.71 -19.76 27.14
CA MET A 525 -18.02 -18.32 27.06
C MET A 525 -18.64 -17.90 25.73
N GLY A 526 -18.94 -18.84 24.84
CA GLY A 526 -19.58 -18.67 23.53
C GLY A 526 -18.62 -18.75 22.35
N ASP A 527 -18.92 -19.68 21.44
CA ASP A 527 -18.25 -19.91 20.17
C ASP A 527 -18.26 -18.63 19.30
N ASN A 528 -17.11 -18.23 18.76
CA ASN A 528 -16.87 -16.99 18.02
C ASN A 528 -17.29 -15.69 18.77
N VAL A 529 -17.36 -15.75 20.11
CA VAL A 529 -17.73 -14.61 20.97
C VAL A 529 -16.64 -14.30 21.97
N ASN A 530 -16.24 -15.30 22.78
CA ASN A 530 -15.16 -15.21 23.76
C ASN A 530 -14.36 -16.51 23.72
N GLU A 531 -13.27 -16.50 23.00
CA GLU A 531 -12.40 -17.66 22.86
C GLU A 531 -10.94 -17.24 22.70
N LEU A 532 -10.04 -18.09 23.17
CA LEU A 532 -8.61 -18.00 22.94
C LEU A 532 -8.16 -19.32 22.34
N ASP A 533 -7.45 -19.26 21.23
CA ASP A 533 -7.08 -20.46 20.46
C ASP A 533 -5.62 -20.82 20.59
N GLN A 534 -4.70 -19.94 20.13
CA GLN A 534 -3.26 -20.15 20.22
C GLN A 534 -2.58 -18.89 20.76
N LEU A 535 -1.52 -19.12 21.55
CA LEU A 535 -0.65 -18.09 22.10
C LEU A 535 0.74 -18.24 21.52
N TYR A 536 1.26 -17.18 20.92
CA TYR A 536 2.62 -17.03 20.43
C TYR A 536 3.34 -15.93 21.21
N ILE A 537 4.62 -16.13 21.55
CA ILE A 537 5.45 -15.12 22.19
C ILE A 537 6.84 -15.11 21.54
N HIS A 538 7.22 -13.99 20.97
CA HIS A 538 8.52 -13.75 20.37
C HIS A 538 9.27 -12.63 21.11
N PRO A 539 10.37 -12.94 21.82
CA PRO A 539 11.26 -11.92 22.39
C PRO A 539 12.02 -11.18 21.29
N GLU A 540 11.86 -9.86 21.22
CA GLU A 540 12.60 -8.97 20.35
C GLU A 540 13.72 -8.26 21.14
N THR A 541 14.55 -7.46 20.48
CA THR A 541 15.67 -6.79 21.15
C THR A 541 15.23 -5.87 22.29
N THR A 542 14.13 -5.13 22.14
CA THR A 542 13.67 -4.12 23.12
C THR A 542 12.23 -4.29 23.57
N SER A 543 11.53 -5.29 23.06
CA SER A 543 10.12 -5.54 23.27
C SER A 543 9.78 -7.02 23.27
N LEU A 544 8.58 -7.33 23.73
CA LEU A 544 7.98 -8.65 23.64
C LEU A 544 6.84 -8.56 22.61
N ARG A 545 6.92 -9.35 21.55
CA ARG A 545 5.83 -9.52 20.59
C ARG A 545 4.96 -10.70 20.99
N ILE A 546 3.64 -10.50 21.01
CA ILE A 546 2.66 -11.50 21.44
C ILE A 546 1.58 -11.60 20.39
N GLY A 547 1.31 -12.82 19.91
CA GLY A 547 0.18 -13.15 19.06
C GLY A 547 -0.81 -14.03 19.81
N LEU A 548 -2.08 -13.72 19.76
CA LEU A 548 -3.13 -14.46 20.42
C LEU A 548 -4.36 -14.56 19.51
N SER A 549 -4.53 -15.72 18.87
CA SER A 549 -5.73 -15.92 18.06
C SER A 549 -6.97 -16.15 18.92
N GLY A 550 -8.13 -15.64 18.47
CA GLY A 550 -9.40 -15.77 19.17
C GLY A 550 -10.31 -14.55 19.06
N ASN A 551 -11.37 -14.55 19.86
CA ASN A 551 -12.41 -13.50 19.89
C ASN A 551 -12.61 -12.91 21.28
N LEU A 552 -13.06 -11.67 21.35
CA LEU A 552 -13.50 -11.02 22.57
C LEU A 552 -14.82 -10.27 22.35
N ASN A 553 -15.82 -10.56 23.14
CA ASN A 553 -17.10 -9.83 23.12
C ASN A 553 -16.87 -8.34 23.36
N PRO A 554 -17.33 -7.44 22.46
CA PRO A 554 -17.10 -6.01 22.59
C PRO A 554 -17.86 -5.35 23.74
N ASN A 555 -18.61 -6.09 24.55
CA ASN A 555 -19.39 -5.56 25.67
C ASN A 555 -19.34 -6.49 26.89
N GLY A 556 -18.72 -6.03 27.97
CA GLY A 556 -18.78 -6.70 29.27
C GLY A 556 -17.76 -7.79 29.51
N THR A 557 -16.78 -7.95 28.63
CA THR A 557 -15.62 -8.86 28.79
C THR A 557 -14.30 -8.12 28.68
N GLY A 558 -13.23 -8.72 29.14
CA GLY A 558 -11.88 -8.19 29.04
C GLY A 558 -10.84 -9.30 28.94
N LEU A 559 -9.81 -9.02 28.17
CA LEU A 559 -8.61 -9.84 28.09
C LEU A 559 -7.64 -9.38 29.19
N CYS A 560 -7.18 -10.30 30.01
CA CYS A 560 -6.27 -10.08 31.12
C CYS A 560 -4.92 -10.75 30.81
N VAL A 561 -3.87 -9.96 30.59
CA VAL A 561 -2.52 -10.42 30.30
C VAL A 561 -1.62 -10.10 31.46
N PHE A 562 -1.11 -11.11 32.13
CA PHE A 562 -0.28 -10.96 33.34
C PHE A 562 1.18 -11.31 33.05
N PHE A 563 2.07 -10.50 33.61
CA PHE A 563 3.51 -10.67 33.53
C PHE A 563 4.11 -10.72 34.93
N ASP A 564 4.95 -11.72 35.15
CA ASP A 564 5.82 -11.86 36.34
C ASP A 564 7.25 -11.59 35.85
N THR A 565 7.71 -10.36 36.03
CA THR A 565 8.95 -9.85 35.44
C THR A 565 10.01 -9.54 36.50
N LEU A 566 9.60 -9.16 37.70
CA LEU A 566 10.47 -8.74 38.78
C LEU A 566 10.20 -9.55 40.03
N ALA A 567 11.21 -9.69 40.86
CA ALA A 567 11.02 -10.34 42.17
C ALA A 567 10.01 -9.55 43.03
N GLY A 568 8.89 -10.18 43.36
CA GLY A 568 7.80 -9.53 44.11
C GLY A 568 6.45 -9.86 43.49
N GLY A 569 5.62 -8.86 43.26
CA GLY A 569 4.31 -9.05 42.65
C GLY A 569 3.24 -9.64 43.56
N GLN A 570 2.12 -10.09 43.00
CA GLN A 570 0.94 -10.53 43.73
C GLN A 570 0.51 -11.95 43.32
N ASN A 571 0.89 -12.98 44.10
CA ASN A 571 0.37 -14.33 43.88
C ASN A 571 -1.15 -14.45 44.18
N VAL A 572 -1.66 -13.63 45.09
CA VAL A 572 -3.10 -13.45 45.30
C VAL A 572 -3.44 -11.99 44.93
N LEU A 573 -4.28 -11.83 43.95
CA LEU A 573 -4.59 -10.52 43.43
C LEU A 573 -5.30 -9.62 44.45
N ARG A 574 -4.82 -8.40 44.55
CA ARG A 574 -5.33 -7.31 45.38
C ARG A 574 -5.32 -6.03 44.55
N ILE A 575 -6.27 -5.86 43.66
CA ILE A 575 -6.36 -4.64 42.84
C ILE A 575 -7.15 -3.61 43.64
N GLU A 576 -6.46 -2.76 44.37
CA GLU A 576 -7.02 -1.77 45.26
C GLU A 576 -6.77 -0.35 44.73
N GLY A 577 -7.68 0.60 45.04
CA GLY A 577 -7.48 2.03 44.91
C GLY A 577 -8.03 2.69 43.67
N ASP A 578 -7.67 2.30 42.42
CA ASP A 578 -8.06 3.00 41.22
C ASP A 578 -9.04 2.29 40.29
N SER A 579 -9.64 1.21 40.76
CA SER A 579 -10.59 0.41 39.95
C SER A 579 -11.88 0.14 40.74
N PRO A 580 -12.77 1.15 40.87
CA PRO A 580 -14.05 0.89 41.53
C PRO A 580 -14.94 -0.07 40.71
N PRO A 581 -15.74 -0.93 41.34
CA PRO A 581 -16.77 -1.70 40.62
C PRO A 581 -17.67 -0.76 39.79
N PRO A 582 -18.04 -1.10 38.55
CA PRO A 582 -18.07 -2.45 37.97
C PRO A 582 -16.84 -2.84 37.09
N TYR A 583 -15.70 -2.18 37.26
CA TYR A 583 -14.53 -2.43 36.40
C TYR A 583 -13.89 -3.80 36.69
N ILE A 584 -13.69 -4.63 35.64
CA ILE A 584 -13.30 -6.05 35.77
C ILE A 584 -12.00 -6.25 36.55
N PRO A 585 -10.89 -5.53 36.30
CA PRO A 585 -9.66 -5.74 37.08
C PRO A 585 -9.84 -5.71 38.59
N GLY A 586 -10.62 -4.75 39.12
CA GLY A 586 -10.92 -4.68 40.56
C GLY A 586 -11.76 -5.83 41.08
N GLN A 587 -12.54 -6.47 40.21
CA GLN A 587 -13.39 -7.63 40.56
C GLN A 587 -12.61 -8.96 40.57
N LEU A 588 -11.36 -9.00 40.08
CA LEU A 588 -10.48 -10.16 40.11
C LEU A 588 -9.78 -10.34 41.48
N ALA A 589 -10.03 -9.45 42.44
CA ALA A 589 -9.42 -9.55 43.78
C ALA A 589 -9.73 -10.91 44.44
N GLY A 590 -8.70 -11.53 44.97
CA GLY A 590 -8.80 -12.88 45.56
C GLY A 590 -8.45 -14.04 44.63
N LEU A 591 -8.31 -13.79 43.31
CA LEU A 591 -7.77 -14.79 42.37
C LEU A 591 -6.36 -15.18 42.87
N ARG A 592 -6.11 -16.48 42.99
CA ARG A 592 -4.82 -17.03 43.40
C ARG A 592 -4.14 -17.76 42.27
N PHE A 593 -2.97 -17.31 41.88
CA PHE A 593 -2.15 -18.00 40.87
C PHE A 593 -1.42 -19.19 41.45
N ASP A 594 -0.82 -20.00 40.57
CA ASP A 594 0.05 -21.09 40.95
C ASP A 594 1.24 -20.66 41.82
N ALA A 595 1.77 -21.59 42.58
CA ALA A 595 3.01 -21.37 43.27
C ALA A 595 4.14 -21.12 42.26
N GLY A 596 4.90 -20.03 42.44
CA GLY A 596 5.98 -19.66 41.54
C GLY A 596 5.58 -18.59 40.48
N PHE A 597 4.31 -18.17 40.48
CA PHE A 597 3.87 -17.05 39.66
C PHE A 597 3.27 -15.95 40.54
N ALA A 598 3.91 -14.82 40.55
CA ALA A 598 3.48 -13.65 41.33
C ALA A 598 3.56 -12.40 40.47
N PRO A 599 2.60 -12.19 39.55
CA PRO A 599 2.69 -11.14 38.55
C PRO A 599 2.81 -9.73 39.16
N ASP A 600 3.66 -8.93 38.55
CA ASP A 600 3.90 -7.53 38.91
C ASP A 600 3.30 -6.55 37.88
N HIS A 601 2.82 -7.06 36.76
CA HIS A 601 2.08 -6.30 35.76
C HIS A 601 0.84 -7.01 35.25
N LEU A 602 -0.24 -6.25 35.03
CA LEU A 602 -1.43 -6.67 34.28
C LEU A 602 -1.65 -5.68 33.16
N LEU A 603 -1.75 -6.18 31.94
CA LEU A 603 -2.27 -5.46 30.80
C LEU A 603 -3.73 -5.89 30.59
N TYR A 604 -4.64 -4.93 30.70
CA TYR A 604 -6.08 -5.18 30.58
C TYR A 604 -6.61 -4.53 29.32
N LEU A 605 -7.21 -5.34 28.47
CA LEU A 605 -7.78 -4.92 27.19
C LEU A 605 -9.30 -5.17 27.22
N ASN A 606 -10.06 -4.18 26.79
CA ASN A 606 -11.49 -4.33 26.59
C ASN A 606 -11.96 -3.51 25.40
N VAL A 607 -13.08 -3.95 24.80
CA VAL A 607 -13.66 -3.27 23.65
C VAL A 607 -15.02 -2.68 24.03
N PHE A 608 -15.27 -1.44 23.64
CA PHE A 608 -16.57 -0.81 23.76
C PHE A 608 -16.88 0.01 22.51
N SER A 609 -17.99 -0.28 21.86
CA SER A 609 -18.42 0.41 20.62
C SER A 609 -17.35 0.44 19.53
N GLY A 610 -16.62 -0.67 19.32
CA GLY A 610 -15.58 -0.79 18.30
C GLY A 610 -14.23 -0.15 18.68
N THR A 611 -14.12 0.45 19.86
CA THR A 611 -12.87 1.01 20.37
C THR A 611 -12.22 0.03 21.35
N LEU A 612 -10.96 -0.31 21.11
CA LEU A 612 -10.12 -1.08 22.00
C LEU A 612 -9.49 -0.13 23.03
N TYR A 613 -9.69 -0.36 24.31
CA TYR A 613 -9.08 0.38 25.41
C TYR A 613 -8.01 -0.45 26.09
N VAL A 614 -6.89 0.18 26.42
CA VAL A 614 -5.73 -0.48 27.03
C VAL A 614 -5.33 0.20 28.33
N ASP A 615 -5.47 -0.54 29.43
CA ASP A 615 -5.00 -0.13 30.76
C ASP A 615 -3.90 -1.06 31.26
N GLN A 616 -2.86 -0.51 31.82
CA GLN A 616 -1.80 -1.27 32.49
C GLN A 616 -1.84 -1.01 34.00
N PHE A 617 -1.72 -2.09 34.76
CA PHE A 617 -1.61 -2.06 36.22
C PHE A 617 -0.23 -2.55 36.67
N THR A 618 0.37 -1.83 37.61
CA THR A 618 1.52 -2.34 38.38
C THR A 618 1.00 -2.98 39.66
N LEU A 619 1.42 -4.20 39.95
CA LEU A 619 0.92 -5.05 41.01
C LEU A 619 2.02 -5.29 42.06
N PRO A 620 2.36 -4.32 42.93
CA PRO A 620 3.44 -4.51 43.90
C PRO A 620 3.07 -5.53 44.97
N ALA A 621 4.07 -6.24 45.49
CA ALA A 621 3.90 -7.19 46.60
C ALA A 621 3.22 -6.54 47.81
N THR A 622 3.53 -5.29 48.09
CA THR A 622 2.95 -4.49 49.16
C THR A 622 2.65 -3.05 48.64
N GLY A 623 1.58 -2.42 49.18
CA GLY A 623 1.15 -1.10 48.76
C GLY A 623 0.01 -1.17 47.72
N ASN A 624 -0.36 -0.02 47.22
CA ASN A 624 -1.49 0.14 46.28
C ASN A 624 -1.07 -0.22 44.84
N THR A 625 -1.98 -0.85 44.12
CA THR A 625 -1.94 -0.98 42.69
C THR A 625 -1.98 0.40 42.00
N THR A 626 -1.19 0.60 40.97
CA THR A 626 -1.27 1.83 40.15
C THR A 626 -1.77 1.48 38.76
N LYS A 627 -2.59 2.35 38.19
CA LYS A 627 -3.15 2.20 36.85
C LYS A 627 -2.58 3.28 35.91
N THR A 628 -2.16 2.87 34.74
CA THR A 628 -1.79 3.76 33.63
C THR A 628 -2.66 3.47 32.42
N TYR A 629 -3.42 4.44 31.94
CA TYR A 629 -4.12 4.31 30.67
C TYR A 629 -3.13 4.44 29.51
N ARG A 630 -2.93 3.36 28.76
CA ARG A 630 -1.97 3.30 27.65
C ARG A 630 -2.50 3.89 26.36
N GLY A 631 -3.82 3.91 26.17
CA GLY A 631 -4.47 4.54 25.03
C GLY A 631 -5.59 3.68 24.45
N ALA A 632 -6.11 4.15 23.33
CA ALA A 632 -7.15 3.44 22.58
C ALA A 632 -6.75 3.25 21.11
N GLY A 633 -7.16 2.10 20.55
CA GLY A 633 -7.12 1.74 19.14
C GLY A 633 -8.52 1.46 18.61
N THR A 634 -8.66 1.23 17.32
CA THR A 634 -9.92 0.83 16.70
C THR A 634 -9.88 -0.68 16.40
N MET A 635 -10.92 -1.39 16.74
CA MET A 635 -11.04 -2.83 16.43
C MET A 635 -11.22 -3.03 14.92
N ASN A 636 -10.53 -4.01 14.34
CA ASN A 636 -10.60 -4.41 12.92
C ASN A 636 -10.10 -3.35 11.90
N ASP A 637 -9.25 -2.41 12.31
CA ASP A 637 -8.70 -1.39 11.41
C ASP A 637 -7.32 -1.74 10.84
N GLY A 638 -6.72 -2.84 11.30
CA GLY A 638 -5.39 -3.27 10.86
C GLY A 638 -4.27 -2.35 11.35
N ASP A 639 -4.50 -1.60 12.45
CA ASP A 639 -3.53 -0.67 13.03
C ASP A 639 -3.32 -0.97 14.52
N GLY A 640 -2.07 -1.13 14.93
CA GLY A 640 -1.69 -1.36 16.33
C GLY A 640 -1.42 -0.09 17.14
N TYR A 641 -1.57 1.10 16.58
CA TYR A 641 -1.24 2.33 17.28
C TYR A 641 -2.29 2.75 18.31
N LEU A 642 -1.82 3.03 19.53
CA LEU A 642 -2.65 3.52 20.62
C LEU A 642 -2.60 5.07 20.70
N SER A 643 -3.76 5.69 20.81
CA SER A 643 -3.92 7.13 20.92
C SER A 643 -4.54 7.57 22.26
N GLY A 644 -4.33 8.82 22.66
CA GLY A 644 -5.02 9.46 23.79
C GLY A 644 -4.60 8.99 25.17
N GLY A 645 -3.57 8.14 25.30
CA GLY A 645 -3.06 7.60 26.55
C GLY A 645 -1.61 8.00 26.87
N GLN A 646 -1.05 7.42 27.94
CA GLN A 646 0.35 7.54 28.33
C GLN A 646 1.16 6.35 27.77
N ASN A 647 1.67 6.51 26.56
CA ASN A 647 2.41 5.47 25.83
C ASN A 647 3.80 5.98 25.39
N PRO A 648 4.71 6.31 26.34
CA PRO A 648 5.99 6.93 26.03
C PRO A 648 6.97 6.00 25.31
N ASN A 649 6.84 4.69 25.47
CA ASN A 649 7.74 3.70 24.90
C ASN A 649 7.20 3.05 23.62
N GLY A 650 6.00 3.47 23.14
CA GLY A 650 5.48 3.04 21.84
C GLY A 650 4.87 1.65 21.84
N MET A 651 4.21 1.21 22.95
CA MET A 651 3.41 -0.01 22.96
C MET A 651 2.39 -0.01 21.80
N GLN A 652 2.25 -1.14 21.12
CA GLN A 652 1.30 -1.30 20.00
C GLN A 652 0.39 -2.49 20.29
N ILE A 653 -0.89 -2.36 19.99
CA ILE A 653 -1.88 -3.44 20.17
C ILE A 653 -2.95 -3.33 19.07
N ALA A 654 -3.03 -4.31 18.21
CA ALA A 654 -4.12 -4.51 17.27
C ALA A 654 -5.06 -5.60 17.74
N PHE A 655 -6.31 -5.48 17.39
CA PHE A 655 -7.31 -6.51 17.60
C PHE A 655 -8.24 -6.66 16.40
N ASN A 656 -8.21 -7.84 15.78
CA ASN A 656 -9.14 -8.24 14.74
C ASN A 656 -10.10 -9.31 15.28
N ASN A 657 -11.37 -8.95 15.42
CA ASN A 657 -12.44 -9.78 16.00
C ASN A 657 -13.30 -10.47 14.93
N THR A 658 -12.70 -10.82 13.80
CA THR A 658 -13.42 -11.49 12.69
C THR A 658 -13.22 -13.00 12.66
N ASN A 659 -12.54 -13.57 13.65
CA ASN A 659 -12.31 -15.00 13.74
C ASN A 659 -13.64 -15.78 13.71
N THR A 660 -13.71 -16.82 12.89
CA THR A 660 -14.83 -17.76 12.76
C THR A 660 -14.37 -19.20 12.76
N ALA A 661 -13.13 -19.43 13.18
CA ALA A 661 -12.49 -20.74 13.28
C ALA A 661 -11.87 -20.87 14.69
N GLY A 662 -11.57 -22.04 15.14
CA GLY A 662 -10.94 -22.22 16.44
C GLY A 662 -11.72 -23.20 17.33
N VAL A 663 -11.71 -22.94 18.65
CA VAL A 663 -12.48 -23.73 19.60
C VAL A 663 -13.97 -23.43 19.49
N THR A 664 -14.78 -24.45 19.78
CA THR A 664 -16.25 -24.29 19.80
C THR A 664 -16.80 -24.55 21.20
N ASP A 665 -18.09 -24.36 21.41
CA ASP A 665 -18.77 -24.67 22.68
C ASP A 665 -18.63 -26.14 23.11
N THR A 666 -18.21 -27.03 22.21
CA THR A 666 -18.16 -28.48 22.46
C THR A 666 -16.83 -29.15 22.12
N ASP A 667 -15.97 -28.46 21.37
CA ASP A 667 -14.72 -29.05 20.85
C ASP A 667 -13.59 -28.01 20.81
N ALA A 668 -12.39 -28.42 21.20
CA ALA A 668 -11.18 -27.61 21.16
C ALA A 668 -10.22 -28.01 20.03
N SER A 669 -10.53 -29.09 19.28
CA SER A 669 -9.60 -29.60 18.25
C SER A 669 -9.33 -28.61 17.09
N GLY A 670 -10.20 -27.60 16.92
CA GLY A 670 -10.06 -26.55 15.93
C GLY A 670 -9.10 -25.41 16.30
N ALA A 671 -8.58 -25.34 17.54
CA ALA A 671 -7.81 -24.17 18.01
C ALA A 671 -6.65 -23.74 17.08
N ALA A 672 -6.01 -24.67 16.38
CA ALA A 672 -4.92 -24.38 15.44
C ALA A 672 -5.39 -23.80 14.09
N THR A 673 -6.69 -23.64 13.87
CA THR A 673 -7.24 -23.11 12.61
C THR A 673 -7.60 -21.63 12.68
N ALA A 674 -7.58 -21.02 13.87
CA ALA A 674 -7.84 -19.60 14.06
C ALA A 674 -6.62 -18.77 13.61
N THR A 675 -6.88 -17.71 12.83
CA THR A 675 -5.83 -16.89 12.22
C THR A 675 -5.89 -15.42 12.60
N THR A 676 -6.96 -14.96 13.25
CA THR A 676 -7.15 -13.59 13.68
C THR A 676 -7.37 -13.45 15.18
N GLY A 677 -7.06 -12.28 15.74
CA GLY A 677 -7.18 -12.04 17.18
C GLY A 677 -6.40 -10.81 17.61
N PHE A 678 -5.55 -10.95 18.63
CA PHE A 678 -4.74 -9.87 19.16
C PHE A 678 -3.28 -10.02 18.77
N GLU A 679 -2.67 -8.91 18.39
CA GLU A 679 -1.22 -8.77 18.30
C GLU A 679 -0.76 -7.60 19.17
N LEU A 680 0.29 -7.84 19.96
CA LEU A 680 0.82 -6.86 20.89
C LEU A 680 2.34 -6.75 20.72
N VAL A 681 2.84 -5.51 20.76
CA VAL A 681 4.25 -5.22 21.01
C VAL A 681 4.33 -4.47 22.34
N VAL A 682 4.94 -5.11 23.31
CA VAL A 682 5.05 -4.59 24.68
C VAL A 682 6.53 -4.29 24.97
N PRO A 683 6.93 -3.01 25.02
CA PRO A 683 8.29 -2.60 25.33
C PRO A 683 8.72 -3.11 26.73
N TYR A 684 9.93 -3.64 26.87
CA TYR A 684 10.44 -4.12 28.15
C TYR A 684 10.47 -3.04 29.22
N LEU A 685 10.72 -1.78 28.83
CA LEU A 685 10.67 -0.63 29.76
C LEU A 685 9.28 -0.46 30.40
N ASP A 686 8.20 -0.80 29.71
CA ASP A 686 6.84 -0.75 30.26
C ASP A 686 6.56 -1.88 31.27
N LEU A 687 7.36 -2.92 31.23
CA LEU A 687 7.33 -4.04 32.16
C LEU A 687 8.36 -3.89 33.33
N GLY A 688 8.95 -2.70 33.48
CA GLY A 688 9.94 -2.45 34.54
C GLY A 688 11.30 -3.09 34.27
N LEU A 689 11.53 -3.62 33.09
CA LEU A 689 12.77 -4.29 32.68
C LEU A 689 13.75 -3.30 32.03
N PRO A 690 15.05 -3.60 31.98
CA PRO A 690 15.98 -2.83 31.14
C PRO A 690 15.62 -2.97 29.66
N ALA A 691 16.14 -2.09 28.81
CA ALA A 691 15.84 -2.10 27.38
C ALA A 691 16.25 -3.43 26.69
N THR A 692 17.29 -4.08 27.19
CA THR A 692 17.78 -5.38 26.69
C THR A 692 17.92 -6.32 27.91
N PRO A 693 16.80 -6.96 28.33
CA PRO A 693 16.84 -7.83 29.50
C PRO A 693 17.46 -9.19 29.16
N ASP A 694 18.17 -9.77 30.14
CA ASP A 694 18.65 -11.15 30.08
C ASP A 694 18.05 -11.97 31.24
N GLN A 695 16.79 -12.35 31.10
CA GLN A 695 16.09 -13.12 32.12
C GLN A 695 14.90 -13.88 31.51
N THR A 696 14.33 -14.79 32.32
CA THR A 696 13.08 -15.46 32.04
C THR A 696 11.93 -14.76 32.76
N ILE A 697 10.81 -14.56 32.11
CA ILE A 697 9.59 -13.97 32.69
C ILE A 697 8.48 -15.01 32.76
N GLY A 698 7.56 -14.83 33.72
CA GLY A 698 6.31 -15.57 33.78
C GLY A 698 5.21 -14.87 32.97
N PHE A 699 4.33 -15.64 32.30
CA PHE A 699 3.27 -15.14 31.46
C PHE A 699 1.99 -15.96 31.55
N VAL A 700 0.83 -15.29 31.61
CA VAL A 700 -0.48 -15.92 31.48
C VAL A 700 -1.49 -14.94 30.89
N VAL A 701 -2.44 -15.47 30.11
CA VAL A 701 -3.55 -14.70 29.56
C VAL A 701 -4.88 -15.45 29.71
N PHE A 702 -5.94 -14.71 30.01
CA PHE A 702 -7.29 -15.26 30.08
C PHE A 702 -8.36 -14.21 29.86
N ILE A 703 -9.59 -14.68 29.57
CA ILE A 703 -10.78 -13.85 29.44
C ILE A 703 -11.56 -13.83 30.77
N ALA A 704 -11.99 -12.64 31.19
CA ALA A 704 -12.87 -12.45 32.33
C ALA A 704 -14.08 -11.60 31.95
N GLU A 705 -15.22 -11.85 32.61
CA GLU A 705 -16.46 -11.11 32.45
C GLU A 705 -16.77 -10.21 33.66
N SER A 706 -17.75 -9.33 33.49
CA SER A 706 -18.25 -8.49 34.57
C SER A 706 -18.72 -9.32 35.76
N GLY A 707 -18.44 -8.84 36.98
CA GLY A 707 -18.66 -9.62 38.21
C GLY A 707 -17.48 -10.47 38.61
N GLY A 708 -16.31 -10.33 37.93
CA GLY A 708 -15.07 -11.09 38.23
C GLY A 708 -15.15 -12.57 37.85
N GLN A 709 -16.04 -12.90 36.92
CA GLN A 709 -16.17 -14.26 36.41
C GLN A 709 -14.99 -14.56 35.48
N VAL A 710 -14.13 -15.48 35.88
CA VAL A 710 -13.01 -15.97 35.11
C VAL A 710 -13.46 -17.14 34.24
N GLY A 711 -13.20 -17.04 32.95
CA GLY A 711 -13.55 -18.09 31.98
C GLY A 711 -12.59 -19.26 32.00
N ASN A 712 -12.94 -20.30 31.24
CA ASN A 712 -12.05 -21.43 30.97
C ASN A 712 -11.13 -21.16 29.76
N GLN A 713 -11.25 -20.01 29.16
CA GLN A 713 -10.36 -19.53 28.08
C GLN A 713 -9.13 -18.94 28.74
N TRP A 714 -8.14 -19.82 28.97
CA TRP A 714 -6.92 -19.56 29.74
C TRP A 714 -5.72 -20.16 29.00
N LEU A 715 -4.67 -19.37 28.72
CA LEU A 715 -3.45 -19.82 28.07
C LEU A 715 -2.19 -19.39 28.85
N PRO A 716 -1.23 -20.30 29.08
CA PRO A 716 -1.27 -21.73 28.77
C PRO A 716 -2.38 -22.43 29.55
N GLY A 717 -2.89 -23.49 28.94
CA GLY A 717 -4.15 -24.11 29.33
C GLY A 717 -4.25 -24.73 30.72
N LEU A 718 -5.50 -24.96 31.11
CA LEU A 718 -5.89 -25.60 32.39
C LEU A 718 -5.81 -27.13 32.37
N GLY A 719 -5.32 -27.74 31.26
CA GLY A 719 -5.60 -29.13 30.96
C GLY A 719 -7.02 -29.27 30.38
N GLY A 720 -7.34 -30.34 29.67
CA GLY A 720 -8.67 -30.43 28.99
C GLY A 720 -9.84 -30.68 29.95
N GLY A 721 -11.04 -30.20 29.57
CA GLY A 721 -12.31 -30.53 30.20
C GLY A 721 -12.73 -29.61 31.36
N TYR A 722 -12.14 -28.44 31.51
CA TYR A 722 -12.58 -27.44 32.50
C TYR A 722 -13.74 -26.59 31.98
N SER A 723 -14.72 -26.35 32.87
CA SER A 723 -15.72 -25.29 32.73
C SER A 723 -15.15 -23.95 33.23
N ASN A 724 -15.92 -22.87 33.07
CA ASN A 724 -15.56 -21.55 33.58
C ASN A 724 -15.19 -21.61 35.07
N LEU A 725 -14.12 -20.92 35.45
CA LEU A 725 -13.50 -20.99 36.79
C LEU A 725 -14.31 -20.19 37.84
N GLY A 726 -15.15 -19.25 37.41
CA GLY A 726 -15.96 -18.44 38.32
C GLY A 726 -15.20 -17.30 38.98
N VAL A 727 -15.67 -16.84 40.13
CA VAL A 727 -15.12 -15.68 40.87
C VAL A 727 -13.95 -16.14 41.76
N ALA A 728 -12.85 -15.37 41.73
CA ALA A 728 -11.66 -15.56 42.55
C ALA A 728 -11.17 -17.02 42.59
N PRO A 729 -10.87 -17.69 41.47
CA PRO A 729 -10.42 -19.07 41.44
C PRO A 729 -9.07 -19.24 42.14
N ASP A 730 -8.85 -20.40 42.74
CA ASP A 730 -7.56 -20.82 43.31
C ASP A 730 -6.87 -21.82 42.35
N LEU A 731 -5.90 -21.35 41.57
CA LEU A 731 -5.23 -22.13 40.51
C LEU A 731 -4.34 -23.21 41.11
N THR A 732 -3.92 -23.05 42.37
CA THR A 732 -3.12 -24.10 43.06
C THR A 732 -3.89 -25.40 43.25
N THR A 733 -5.21 -25.39 43.03
CA THR A 733 -6.07 -26.57 43.09
C THR A 733 -6.22 -27.28 41.74
N ILE A 734 -5.71 -26.69 40.66
CA ILE A 734 -5.72 -27.24 39.31
C ILE A 734 -4.40 -27.93 39.04
N PRO A 735 -4.40 -29.20 38.60
CA PRO A 735 -3.17 -29.91 38.30
C PRO A 735 -2.38 -29.30 37.16
N GLY A 736 -1.05 -29.24 37.25
CA GLY A 736 -0.14 -28.69 36.27
C GLY A 736 0.24 -27.25 36.57
N THR A 737 0.86 -26.59 35.64
CA THR A 737 1.28 -25.17 35.71
C THR A 737 0.42 -24.35 34.78
N GLN A 738 -0.24 -23.33 35.32
CA GLN A 738 -1.13 -22.48 34.55
C GLN A 738 -0.47 -21.16 34.18
N TYR A 739 0.82 -21.15 33.96
CA TYR A 739 1.59 -20.04 33.40
C TYR A 739 2.75 -20.55 32.54
N ALA A 740 3.25 -19.76 31.62
CA ALA A 740 4.46 -20.05 30.85
C ALA A 740 5.67 -19.36 31.46
N LEU A 741 6.84 -19.95 31.29
CA LEU A 741 8.14 -19.31 31.51
C LEU A 741 8.72 -18.97 30.12
N VAL A 742 8.95 -17.71 29.84
CA VAL A 742 9.43 -17.20 28.57
C VAL A 742 10.84 -16.63 28.75
N PRO A 743 11.88 -17.27 28.22
CA PRO A 743 13.22 -16.71 28.21
C PRO A 743 13.24 -15.52 27.21
N LEU A 744 13.74 -14.37 27.66
CA LEU A 744 13.86 -13.18 26.81
C LEU A 744 15.12 -13.18 25.93
N VAL A 745 16.05 -14.12 26.21
CA VAL A 745 17.22 -14.41 25.37
C VAL A 745 17.24 -15.91 25.09
N ARG A 746 17.29 -16.30 23.83
CA ARG A 746 17.39 -17.69 23.37
C ARG A 746 18.81 -17.96 22.89
N ARG A 747 19.75 -18.21 23.84
CA ARG A 747 21.15 -18.41 23.51
C ARG A 747 21.33 -19.56 22.51
N GLY A 748 22.01 -19.28 21.39
CA GLY A 748 22.23 -20.23 20.30
C GLY A 748 21.23 -20.14 19.14
N ASP A 749 20.10 -19.49 19.31
CA ASP A 749 19.10 -19.21 18.26
C ASP A 749 19.40 -17.85 17.62
N LEU A 750 20.30 -17.83 16.65
CA LEU A 750 20.78 -16.60 16.05
C LEU A 750 20.07 -16.23 14.74
N ASN A 751 19.22 -17.10 14.23
CA ASN A 751 18.31 -16.79 13.13
C ASN A 751 16.87 -16.50 13.62
N CYS A 752 16.64 -16.69 14.92
CA CYS A 752 15.36 -16.51 15.61
C CYS A 752 14.19 -17.29 14.99
N ASP A 753 14.48 -18.52 14.55
CA ASP A 753 13.43 -19.44 14.10
C ASP A 753 12.82 -20.24 15.27
N GLY A 754 13.25 -19.95 16.49
CA GLY A 754 12.81 -20.59 17.72
C GLY A 754 13.48 -21.93 18.02
N VAL A 755 14.45 -22.38 17.21
CA VAL A 755 15.15 -23.67 17.35
C VAL A 755 16.65 -23.47 17.27
N VAL A 756 17.38 -23.85 18.30
CA VAL A 756 18.85 -23.87 18.22
C VAL A 756 19.29 -25.07 17.40
N GLY A 757 19.89 -24.86 16.23
CA GLY A 757 20.23 -25.93 15.31
C GLY A 757 21.31 -25.56 14.28
N PHE A 758 21.49 -26.40 13.27
CA PHE A 758 22.47 -26.15 12.21
C PHE A 758 22.14 -24.89 11.37
N GLY A 759 20.88 -24.40 11.39
CA GLY A 759 20.47 -23.15 10.78
C GLY A 759 21.18 -21.92 11.36
N ASP A 760 21.62 -22.00 12.61
CA ASP A 760 22.24 -20.91 13.36
C ASP A 760 23.76 -20.77 13.12
N ILE A 761 24.39 -21.75 12.46
CA ILE A 761 25.86 -21.72 12.23
C ILE A 761 26.26 -20.47 11.41
N ASN A 762 25.61 -20.23 10.27
CA ASN A 762 25.93 -19.07 9.44
C ASN A 762 25.59 -17.75 10.13
N PRO A 763 24.41 -17.60 10.78
CA PRO A 763 24.09 -16.45 11.62
C PRO A 763 25.12 -16.21 12.73
N PHE A 764 25.59 -17.26 13.43
CA PHE A 764 26.62 -17.14 14.47
C PHE A 764 27.97 -16.67 13.91
N VAL A 765 28.41 -17.25 12.78
CA VAL A 765 29.62 -16.80 12.10
C VAL A 765 29.50 -15.34 11.67
N LEU A 766 28.35 -14.94 11.18
CA LEU A 766 28.07 -13.55 10.81
C LEU A 766 28.10 -12.63 12.02
N ALA A 767 27.49 -13.02 13.14
CA ALA A 767 27.53 -12.24 14.39
C ALA A 767 28.95 -12.02 14.91
N LEU A 768 29.81 -13.05 14.79
CA LEU A 768 31.24 -12.96 15.17
C LEU A 768 32.08 -12.08 14.22
N THR A 769 31.78 -12.09 12.93
CA THR A 769 32.60 -11.43 11.93
C THR A 769 32.12 -10.04 11.57
N ASP A 770 30.82 -9.81 11.61
CA ASP A 770 30.15 -8.53 11.33
C ASP A 770 28.81 -8.45 12.08
N ALA A 771 28.90 -8.14 13.38
CA ALA A 771 27.72 -8.05 14.24
C ALA A 771 26.68 -7.02 13.75
N ALA A 772 27.13 -5.97 13.03
CA ALA A 772 26.23 -4.97 12.47
C ALA A 772 25.41 -5.55 11.31
N LEU A 773 26.04 -6.31 10.42
CA LEU A 773 25.38 -7.00 9.32
C LEU A 773 24.46 -8.14 9.84
N TRP A 774 24.89 -8.83 10.88
CA TRP A 774 24.04 -9.84 11.51
C TRP A 774 22.76 -9.21 12.06
N GLN A 775 22.84 -8.09 12.79
CA GLN A 775 21.69 -7.40 13.35
C GLN A 775 20.73 -6.85 12.26
N VAL A 776 21.28 -6.53 11.08
CA VAL A 776 20.45 -6.16 9.92
C VAL A 776 19.76 -7.36 9.30
N THR A 777 20.46 -8.49 9.25
CA THR A 777 19.92 -9.72 8.64
C THR A 777 18.85 -10.36 9.53
N TYR A 778 19.00 -10.20 10.85
CA TYR A 778 18.10 -10.76 11.87
C TYR A 778 17.67 -9.67 12.86
N PRO A 779 16.90 -8.66 12.43
CA PRO A 779 16.65 -7.45 13.22
C PRO A 779 15.81 -7.67 14.47
N ALA A 780 14.97 -8.69 14.48
CA ALA A 780 14.16 -9.06 15.65
C ALA A 780 14.93 -9.89 16.67
N CYS A 781 16.11 -10.41 16.31
CA CYS A 781 16.91 -11.25 17.21
C CYS A 781 17.62 -10.44 18.31
N PRO A 782 17.43 -10.80 19.59
CA PRO A 782 18.27 -10.27 20.65
C PRO A 782 19.75 -10.55 20.39
N THR A 783 20.60 -9.52 20.50
CA THR A 783 22.06 -9.67 20.30
C THR A 783 22.66 -10.70 21.24
N LEU A 784 22.11 -10.80 22.45
CA LEU A 784 22.55 -11.77 23.46
C LEU A 784 22.24 -13.23 23.11
N ASN A 785 21.47 -13.50 22.05
CA ASN A 785 21.34 -14.88 21.55
C ASN A 785 22.70 -15.45 21.10
N GLY A 786 23.65 -14.61 20.73
CA GLY A 786 25.01 -14.99 20.39
C GLY A 786 25.96 -15.11 21.58
N ASP A 787 25.61 -14.60 22.75
CA ASP A 787 26.35 -14.68 24.01
C ASP A 787 26.02 -16.01 24.69
N ILE A 788 26.61 -17.09 24.21
CA ILE A 788 26.25 -18.44 24.64
C ILE A 788 26.89 -18.81 25.97
N ASP A 789 28.05 -18.21 26.27
CA ASP A 789 28.72 -18.46 27.57
C ASP A 789 28.21 -17.55 28.71
N GLY A 790 27.34 -16.53 28.34
CA GLY A 790 26.69 -15.64 29.30
C GLY A 790 27.60 -14.56 29.87
N ASN A 791 28.68 -14.20 29.20
CA ASN A 791 29.62 -13.17 29.63
C ASN A 791 29.20 -11.73 29.31
N GLY A 792 28.09 -11.55 28.58
CA GLY A 792 27.51 -10.25 28.17
C GLY A 792 28.02 -9.73 26.83
N SER A 793 28.80 -10.55 26.09
CA SER A 793 29.33 -10.16 24.77
C SER A 793 29.36 -11.37 23.82
N VAL A 794 29.13 -11.13 22.53
CA VAL A 794 29.28 -12.17 21.50
C VAL A 794 30.73 -12.15 21.02
N GLY A 795 31.44 -13.26 21.23
CA GLY A 795 32.86 -13.36 20.96
C GLY A 795 33.35 -14.76 20.56
N PHE A 796 34.66 -14.89 20.36
CA PHE A 796 35.24 -16.18 20.01
C PHE A 796 35.13 -17.22 21.15
N GLU A 797 34.93 -16.81 22.38
CA GLU A 797 34.68 -17.62 23.56
C GLU A 797 33.35 -18.38 23.46
N ASP A 798 32.38 -17.87 22.68
CA ASP A 798 31.08 -18.52 22.51
C ASP A 798 31.10 -19.69 21.52
N ILE A 799 32.17 -19.84 20.74
CA ILE A 799 32.25 -20.90 19.71
C ILE A 799 32.14 -22.30 20.33
N ASN A 800 32.89 -22.58 21.39
CA ASN A 800 32.85 -23.90 22.02
C ASN A 800 31.52 -24.20 22.74
N PRO A 801 30.92 -23.25 23.49
CA PRO A 801 29.55 -23.36 23.99
C PRO A 801 28.53 -23.61 22.89
N PHE A 802 28.62 -22.89 21.78
CA PHE A 802 27.71 -23.04 20.63
C PHE A 802 27.80 -24.45 20.01
N VAL A 803 29.01 -24.93 19.74
CA VAL A 803 29.23 -26.31 19.24
C VAL A 803 28.66 -27.34 20.22
N THR A 804 28.74 -27.08 21.52
CA THR A 804 28.17 -27.95 22.54
C THR A 804 26.65 -27.97 22.48
N LEU A 805 26.00 -26.81 22.31
CA LEU A 805 24.55 -26.73 22.12
C LEU A 805 24.10 -27.51 20.88
N LEU A 806 24.79 -27.35 19.75
CA LEU A 806 24.48 -28.07 18.51
C LEU A 806 24.65 -29.59 18.61
N SER A 807 25.50 -30.06 19.52
CA SER A 807 25.78 -31.47 19.71
C SER A 807 24.81 -32.13 20.67
N ASN A 808 24.10 -31.36 21.47
CA ASN A 808 23.09 -31.81 22.46
C ASN A 808 21.86 -30.85 22.38
N PRO A 809 21.10 -30.89 21.28
CA PRO A 809 19.99 -29.99 21.07
C PRO A 809 18.82 -30.24 22.03
#